data_8b1106f9c3a0bfc3783f74b59aa7339e
#
_entry.id   8b1106f9c3a0bfc3783f74b59aa7339e
#
_cell.length_a   1.000
_cell.length_b   1.000
_cell.length_c   1.000
_cell.angle_alpha   90.00
_cell.angle_beta   90.00
_cell.angle_gamma   90.00
#
_symmetry.space_group_name_H-M   'P 1'
#
loop_
_entity.id
_entity.type
_entity.pdbx_description
1 polymer ?
#
loop_
_entity_poly.entity_id
_entity_poly.type
_entity_poly.pdbx_seq_one_letter_code
_entity_poly.pdbx_strand_id
1 'polypeptide(L)'
;MSNEQQKETKMELASEYDASQIQVLKGLDAVRKRPGMYIGSTSAQGLHHLVCEIVDNGIDEALAGFCDEINVVVNPDNSITVKDNGRGIPVDTQKETGKSALETVFTVLHAGGKFGGGGYKVSGGLHGVGASVVNALSTELDVKVARQGKRYYMDFDHGHVKSAMKVIEEGLPETEHGTTVHFKPDPEIFRETTTYNIKTLTDRLRELAFLNKGLKITIEDLREIDHERKEFHYEGGIRHYVEYLNEDQNVLFDPPIYVEGKENDITVEVSLQYTDSYRSNLLTFTNNIHTYEGGTHETGFKMALTRVINDYGHKAGILKSNETLSGDDVREGLTAVVSIKHPDPQFEGQTKTKLGNSDARTATDHVFAATFNRFLLEHPDEARQIIEKGQLASKARVAAKRAREVTRKKSGLEISNLPGKLADNTSKDPEISELFIVEGDSAGGSAKQGRSRLTQAILPIRGKILNVEKATLDRVLANDEIRSLFTALGTGFGDDFDITKANYHKLIIMTDADVDDAHIRTLLLTLFYRFMKPMITHGYVYIAQPPLYQVRQGKFVKYIDSDEELEQVVSSLQPSPKPVIQRYKGLGEMDAEQLWETTMDPENRHLLRVKLDDAEQADKIFPMLMGTKVGPRRDFIEQNAKFVENLDL
;
A
#
# COMPACT_ATOMS: atom_id res chain seq x y z
N MET A 1 17.62 2.78 -41.53
CA MET A 1 16.88 3.90 -42.16
C MET A 1 17.78 5.10 -42.22
N SER A 2 17.85 5.78 -43.37
CA SER A 2 18.72 6.97 -43.54
C SER A 2 18.15 8.16 -42.76
N ASN A 3 19.03 9.09 -42.35
CA ASN A 3 18.65 10.34 -41.65
C ASN A 3 17.59 11.17 -42.39
N GLU A 4 17.51 11.02 -43.73
CA GLU A 4 16.48 11.66 -44.55
C GLU A 4 15.11 11.03 -44.41
N GLN A 5 15.02 9.68 -44.36
CA GLN A 5 13.76 8.96 -44.12
C GLN A 5 13.18 9.24 -42.73
N GLN A 6 14.04 9.41 -41.71
CA GLN A 6 13.58 9.80 -40.35
C GLN A 6 13.11 11.25 -40.31
N LYS A 7 13.69 12.15 -41.12
CA LYS A 7 13.24 13.54 -41.24
C LYS A 7 11.92 13.66 -42.01
N GLU A 8 11.76 12.93 -43.11
CA GLU A 8 10.49 12.87 -43.85
C GLU A 8 9.35 12.30 -43.03
N THR A 9 9.57 11.20 -42.32
CA THR A 9 8.56 10.60 -41.40
C THR A 9 8.20 11.55 -40.24
N LYS A 10 9.18 12.29 -39.68
CA LYS A 10 8.90 13.33 -38.66
C LYS A 10 8.15 14.53 -39.24
N MET A 11 8.40 14.90 -40.49
CA MET A 11 7.72 16.01 -41.15
C MET A 11 6.28 15.63 -41.57
N GLU A 12 6.04 14.41 -42.03
CA GLU A 12 4.70 13.86 -42.29
C GLU A 12 3.88 13.76 -40.98
N LEU A 13 4.44 13.20 -39.90
CA LEU A 13 3.79 13.15 -38.58
C LEU A 13 3.49 14.56 -38.01
N ALA A 14 4.33 15.55 -38.29
CA ALA A 14 4.10 16.92 -37.86
C ALA A 14 3.02 17.63 -38.68
N SER A 15 2.83 17.26 -39.95
CA SER A 15 1.80 17.84 -40.83
C SER A 15 0.40 17.23 -40.59
N GLU A 16 0.33 16.04 -39.99
CA GLU A 16 -0.93 15.36 -39.63
C GLU A 16 -1.48 15.79 -38.27
N TYR A 17 -0.70 16.44 -37.38
CA TYR A 17 -1.18 16.89 -36.08
C TYR A 17 -1.86 18.25 -36.21
N ASP A 18 -3.16 18.21 -36.37
CA ASP A 18 -4.03 19.39 -36.46
C ASP A 18 -5.16 19.38 -35.41
N ALA A 19 -6.01 20.41 -35.43
CA ALA A 19 -7.11 20.55 -34.50
C ALA A 19 -8.13 19.39 -34.56
N SER A 20 -8.19 18.63 -35.67
CA SER A 20 -9.11 17.47 -35.82
C SER A 20 -8.71 16.29 -34.95
N GLN A 21 -7.43 16.23 -34.55
CA GLN A 21 -6.91 15.17 -33.67
C GLN A 21 -7.12 15.48 -32.17
N ILE A 22 -7.53 16.70 -31.84
CA ILE A 22 -7.87 17.09 -30.47
C ILE A 22 -9.28 16.60 -30.17
N GLN A 23 -9.37 15.49 -29.42
CA GLN A 23 -10.67 14.94 -28.98
C GLN A 23 -11.07 15.59 -27.66
N VAL A 24 -12.28 16.18 -27.65
CA VAL A 24 -12.91 16.67 -26.42
C VAL A 24 -13.87 15.59 -25.92
N LEU A 25 -13.49 14.96 -24.80
CA LEU A 25 -14.35 13.99 -24.12
C LEU A 25 -15.35 14.74 -23.23
N LYS A 26 -16.63 14.39 -23.30
CA LYS A 26 -17.69 15.03 -22.53
C LYS A 26 -18.29 14.06 -21.52
N GLY A 27 -18.62 14.57 -20.31
CA GLY A 27 -19.32 13.81 -19.29
C GLY A 27 -18.60 12.52 -18.88
N LEU A 28 -19.34 11.44 -18.75
CA LEU A 28 -18.83 10.16 -18.24
C LEU A 28 -17.98 9.37 -19.26
N ASP A 29 -18.00 9.72 -20.54
CA ASP A 29 -17.13 9.10 -21.55
C ASP A 29 -15.64 9.32 -21.25
N ALA A 30 -15.30 10.46 -20.63
CA ALA A 30 -13.93 10.74 -20.17
C ALA A 30 -13.47 9.74 -19.11
N VAL A 31 -14.36 9.38 -18.19
CA VAL A 31 -14.09 8.40 -17.12
C VAL A 31 -13.85 7.02 -17.73
N ARG A 32 -14.72 6.56 -18.62
CA ARG A 32 -14.60 5.25 -19.28
C ARG A 32 -13.32 5.13 -20.11
N LYS A 33 -12.93 6.23 -20.79
CA LYS A 33 -11.72 6.24 -21.64
C LYS A 33 -10.41 6.30 -20.83
N ARG A 34 -10.43 6.92 -19.64
CA ARG A 34 -9.25 7.08 -18.77
C ARG A 34 -9.60 6.81 -17.31
N PRO A 35 -10.05 5.59 -16.96
CA PRO A 35 -10.51 5.27 -15.60
C PRO A 35 -9.42 5.47 -14.55
N GLY A 36 -8.15 5.18 -14.88
CA GLY A 36 -7.02 5.37 -13.96
C GLY A 36 -6.83 6.79 -13.43
N MET A 37 -7.33 7.82 -14.12
CA MET A 37 -7.32 9.20 -13.62
C MET A 37 -8.25 9.40 -12.42
N TYR A 38 -9.29 8.57 -12.26
CA TYR A 38 -10.33 8.70 -11.24
C TYR A 38 -10.21 7.67 -10.13
N ILE A 39 -9.81 6.43 -10.46
CA ILE A 39 -9.73 5.31 -9.51
C ILE A 39 -8.30 4.77 -9.32
N GLY A 40 -7.29 5.47 -9.85
CA GLY A 40 -5.88 5.10 -9.74
C GLY A 40 -5.45 3.95 -10.66
N SER A 41 -6.18 2.86 -10.73
CA SER A 41 -5.90 1.71 -11.60
C SER A 41 -7.18 0.99 -12.00
N THR A 42 -7.09 0.08 -12.98
CA THR A 42 -8.18 -0.86 -13.36
C THR A 42 -7.89 -2.29 -12.89
N SER A 43 -6.93 -2.46 -11.99
CA SER A 43 -6.63 -3.71 -11.28
C SER A 43 -7.64 -4.00 -10.16
N ALA A 44 -7.41 -5.06 -9.39
CA ALA A 44 -8.20 -5.37 -8.19
C ALA A 44 -8.32 -4.18 -7.23
N GLN A 45 -7.28 -3.34 -7.08
CA GLN A 45 -7.32 -2.16 -6.22
C GLN A 45 -8.37 -1.15 -6.69
N GLY A 46 -8.38 -0.79 -7.98
CA GLY A 46 -9.39 0.12 -8.53
C GLY A 46 -10.80 -0.46 -8.47
N LEU A 47 -10.94 -1.80 -8.61
CA LEU A 47 -12.22 -2.49 -8.43
C LEU A 47 -12.78 -2.29 -7.01
N HIS A 48 -11.96 -2.51 -5.97
CA HIS A 48 -12.36 -2.30 -4.57
C HIS A 48 -12.64 -0.83 -4.27
N HIS A 49 -11.94 0.09 -4.94
CA HIS A 49 -12.15 1.53 -4.76
C HIS A 49 -13.57 1.97 -5.14
N LEU A 50 -14.24 1.29 -6.10
CA LEU A 50 -15.64 1.57 -6.41
C LEU A 50 -16.57 1.38 -5.21
N VAL A 51 -16.32 0.33 -4.41
CA VAL A 51 -17.09 0.08 -3.18
C VAL A 51 -16.83 1.18 -2.17
N CYS A 52 -15.56 1.57 -1.98
CA CYS A 52 -15.18 2.63 -1.06
C CYS A 52 -15.86 3.97 -1.42
N GLU A 53 -15.92 4.35 -2.69
CA GLU A 53 -16.57 5.61 -3.11
C GLU A 53 -18.07 5.68 -2.75
N ILE A 54 -18.77 4.55 -2.78
CA ILE A 54 -20.18 4.52 -2.35
C ILE A 54 -20.30 4.47 -0.83
N VAL A 55 -19.47 3.69 -0.14
CA VAL A 55 -19.43 3.63 1.33
C VAL A 55 -19.09 4.99 1.92
N ASP A 56 -18.10 5.69 1.35
CA ASP A 56 -17.66 7.01 1.81
C ASP A 56 -18.79 8.07 1.76
N ASN A 57 -19.80 7.89 0.89
CA ASN A 57 -20.97 8.75 0.92
C ASN A 57 -21.84 8.52 2.17
N GLY A 58 -22.00 7.27 2.61
CA GLY A 58 -22.65 6.94 3.89
C GLY A 58 -21.82 7.43 5.10
N ILE A 59 -20.49 7.33 5.01
CA ILE A 59 -19.57 7.88 6.03
C ILE A 59 -19.71 9.41 6.13
N ASP A 60 -19.85 10.12 5.01
CA ASP A 60 -20.08 11.57 5.03
C ASP A 60 -21.43 11.94 5.68
N GLU A 61 -22.47 11.12 5.52
CA GLU A 61 -23.73 11.27 6.27
C GLU A 61 -23.53 11.00 7.77
N ALA A 62 -22.67 10.02 8.13
CA ALA A 62 -22.34 9.76 9.53
C ALA A 62 -21.53 10.91 10.15
N LEU A 63 -20.54 11.46 9.45
CA LEU A 63 -19.80 12.66 9.89
C LEU A 63 -20.72 13.90 10.06
N ALA A 64 -21.79 13.98 9.26
CA ALA A 64 -22.81 15.01 9.39
C ALA A 64 -23.83 14.73 10.51
N GLY A 65 -23.76 13.55 11.16
CA GLY A 65 -24.62 13.14 12.28
C GLY A 65 -25.99 12.58 11.86
N PHE A 66 -26.14 12.12 10.61
CA PHE A 66 -27.42 11.65 10.06
C PHE A 66 -27.43 10.14 9.73
N CYS A 67 -26.32 9.46 9.87
CA CYS A 67 -26.20 8.01 9.58
C CYS A 67 -25.51 7.31 10.75
N ASP A 68 -26.04 6.19 11.19
CA ASP A 68 -25.46 5.33 12.22
C ASP A 68 -25.34 3.87 11.79
N GLU A 69 -25.81 3.53 10.58
CA GLU A 69 -25.72 2.18 10.03
C GLU A 69 -25.42 2.17 8.51
N ILE A 70 -24.39 1.40 8.13
CA ILE A 70 -24.03 1.13 6.73
C ILE A 70 -23.97 -0.37 6.52
N ASN A 71 -24.65 -0.88 5.49
CA ASN A 71 -24.67 -2.30 5.14
C ASN A 71 -24.09 -2.48 3.74
N VAL A 72 -23.12 -3.37 3.61
CA VAL A 72 -22.46 -3.75 2.34
C VAL A 72 -22.74 -5.22 2.06
N VAL A 73 -23.20 -5.53 0.86
CA VAL A 73 -23.46 -6.90 0.42
C VAL A 73 -22.72 -7.18 -0.88
N VAL A 74 -21.93 -8.24 -0.90
CA VAL A 74 -21.35 -8.83 -2.10
C VAL A 74 -22.32 -9.89 -2.61
N ASN A 75 -22.94 -9.63 -3.75
CA ASN A 75 -23.97 -10.49 -4.30
C ASN A 75 -23.38 -11.70 -5.04
N PRO A 76 -24.19 -12.79 -5.28
CA PRO A 76 -23.69 -14.01 -5.94
C PRO A 76 -23.10 -13.81 -7.33
N ASP A 77 -23.50 -12.75 -8.03
CA ASP A 77 -23.04 -12.39 -9.38
C ASP A 77 -21.88 -11.38 -9.37
N ASN A 78 -21.22 -11.18 -8.23
CA ASN A 78 -20.19 -10.16 -7.98
C ASN A 78 -20.66 -8.71 -8.18
N SER A 79 -21.97 -8.41 -8.12
CA SER A 79 -22.44 -7.05 -7.92
C SER A 79 -22.35 -6.66 -6.44
N ILE A 80 -22.36 -5.38 -6.15
CA ILE A 80 -22.30 -4.82 -4.80
C ILE A 80 -23.59 -4.07 -4.49
N THR A 81 -24.09 -4.25 -3.27
CA THR A 81 -25.15 -3.41 -2.72
C THR A 81 -24.64 -2.70 -1.48
N VAL A 82 -24.70 -1.37 -1.46
CA VAL A 82 -24.39 -0.54 -0.28
C VAL A 82 -25.67 0.18 0.13
N LYS A 83 -26.03 0.06 1.41
CA LYS A 83 -27.18 0.74 2.00
C LYS A 83 -26.72 1.54 3.21
N ASP A 84 -27.05 2.83 3.25
CA ASP A 84 -26.97 3.68 4.43
C ASP A 84 -28.35 4.06 4.94
N ASN A 85 -28.43 4.48 6.20
CA ASN A 85 -29.63 5.06 6.81
C ASN A 85 -29.51 6.58 7.00
N GLY A 86 -28.73 7.25 6.13
CA GLY A 86 -28.60 8.71 6.11
C GLY A 86 -29.87 9.44 5.64
N ARG A 87 -29.75 10.73 5.36
CA ARG A 87 -30.91 11.57 4.92
C ARG A 87 -31.50 11.17 3.57
N GLY A 88 -30.81 10.34 2.81
CA GLY A 88 -31.11 10.03 1.42
C GLY A 88 -30.74 11.17 0.45
N ILE A 89 -30.26 10.83 -0.73
CA ILE A 89 -29.92 11.80 -1.79
C ILE A 89 -31.16 12.65 -2.13
N PRO A 90 -31.03 14.00 -2.29
CA PRO A 90 -32.13 14.84 -2.71
C PRO A 90 -32.74 14.41 -4.05
N VAL A 91 -34.04 14.48 -4.16
CA VAL A 91 -34.80 14.04 -5.34
C VAL A 91 -35.41 15.21 -6.12
N ASP A 92 -35.35 16.41 -5.55
CA ASP A 92 -35.85 17.64 -6.15
C ASP A 92 -35.08 18.00 -7.44
N THR A 93 -35.68 18.84 -8.28
CA THR A 93 -35.03 19.30 -9.51
C THR A 93 -33.88 20.27 -9.20
N GLN A 94 -32.69 19.95 -9.67
CA GLN A 94 -31.52 20.84 -9.60
C GLN A 94 -31.67 21.95 -10.67
N LYS A 95 -31.56 23.21 -10.23
CA LYS A 95 -31.94 24.38 -11.06
C LYS A 95 -31.07 24.59 -12.31
N GLU A 96 -29.78 24.28 -12.23
CA GLU A 96 -28.81 24.50 -13.31
C GLU A 96 -28.88 23.42 -14.39
N THR A 97 -29.09 22.16 -13.98
CA THR A 97 -29.12 21.03 -14.89
C THR A 97 -30.54 20.75 -15.44
N GLY A 98 -31.58 21.21 -14.74
CA GLY A 98 -32.97 20.86 -15.04
C GLY A 98 -33.34 19.40 -14.77
N LYS A 99 -32.42 18.62 -14.21
CA LYS A 99 -32.56 17.20 -13.88
C LYS A 99 -32.84 17.04 -12.38
N SER A 100 -33.27 15.85 -11.94
CA SER A 100 -33.33 15.58 -10.51
C SER A 100 -31.92 15.64 -9.89
N ALA A 101 -31.79 16.00 -8.61
CA ALA A 101 -30.53 15.98 -7.94
C ALA A 101 -29.93 14.57 -7.92
N LEU A 102 -30.77 13.53 -7.78
CA LEU A 102 -30.37 12.12 -7.89
C LEU A 102 -29.71 11.83 -9.25
N GLU A 103 -30.36 12.18 -10.37
CA GLU A 103 -29.77 12.00 -11.70
C GLU A 103 -28.46 12.79 -11.85
N THR A 104 -28.45 14.04 -11.36
CA THR A 104 -27.27 14.91 -11.46
C THR A 104 -26.05 14.32 -10.77
N VAL A 105 -26.21 13.78 -9.55
CA VAL A 105 -25.09 13.17 -8.77
C VAL A 105 -24.48 11.96 -9.49
N PHE A 106 -25.27 11.17 -10.20
CA PHE A 106 -24.79 9.98 -10.88
C PHE A 106 -24.37 10.19 -12.35
N THR A 107 -24.75 11.31 -12.99
CA THR A 107 -24.47 11.54 -14.42
C THR A 107 -23.59 12.74 -14.73
N VAL A 108 -23.35 13.62 -13.75
CA VAL A 108 -22.57 14.84 -13.96
C VAL A 108 -21.32 14.82 -13.08
N LEU A 109 -20.14 14.98 -13.68
CA LEU A 109 -18.89 15.14 -12.96
C LEU A 109 -18.86 16.49 -12.24
N HIS A 110 -18.22 16.52 -11.08
CA HIS A 110 -18.12 17.71 -10.23
C HIS A 110 -19.49 18.28 -9.80
N ALA A 111 -20.44 17.38 -9.55
CA ALA A 111 -21.75 17.69 -9.01
C ALA A 111 -21.93 17.06 -7.62
N GLY A 112 -22.37 17.84 -6.63
CA GLY A 112 -22.61 17.33 -5.27
C GLY A 112 -22.89 18.43 -4.26
N GLY A 113 -23.46 18.05 -3.13
CA GLY A 113 -23.79 18.97 -2.01
C GLY A 113 -22.60 19.33 -1.10
N LYS A 114 -21.38 18.92 -1.45
CA LYS A 114 -20.18 19.02 -0.61
C LYS A 114 -19.27 20.23 -0.99
N PHE A 115 -19.66 21.04 -1.98
CA PHE A 115 -18.91 22.22 -2.45
C PHE A 115 -19.27 23.52 -1.68
N GLY A 116 -19.26 23.51 -0.35
CA GLY A 116 -19.45 24.73 0.45
C GLY A 116 -20.90 25.16 0.69
N GLY A 117 -21.88 24.32 0.42
CA GLY A 117 -23.31 24.62 0.49
C GLY A 117 -24.00 24.39 1.84
N GLY A 118 -23.31 24.37 2.97
CA GLY A 118 -23.94 24.27 4.31
C GLY A 118 -24.51 22.90 4.70
N GLY A 119 -24.50 21.91 3.81
CA GLY A 119 -25.00 20.55 4.09
C GLY A 119 -23.99 19.64 4.81
N TYR A 120 -22.71 19.89 4.61
CA TYR A 120 -21.59 19.15 5.23
C TYR A 120 -20.50 20.12 5.67
N LYS A 121 -20.14 20.09 6.95
CA LYS A 121 -19.01 20.87 7.48
C LYS A 121 -17.67 20.18 7.23
N VAL A 122 -17.70 18.87 7.22
CA VAL A 122 -16.54 18.01 6.97
C VAL A 122 -17.01 16.89 6.05
N SER A 123 -16.25 16.56 5.03
CA SER A 123 -16.52 15.41 4.17
C SER A 123 -15.22 14.84 3.58
N GLY A 124 -15.21 13.55 3.25
CA GLY A 124 -14.15 12.89 2.48
C GLY A 124 -14.34 13.08 0.97
N GLY A 125 -15.59 13.22 0.52
CA GLY A 125 -15.96 13.40 -0.88
C GLY A 125 -15.80 14.84 -1.38
N LEU A 126 -14.57 15.25 -1.72
CA LEU A 126 -14.24 16.64 -2.06
C LEU A 126 -14.49 17.01 -3.53
N HIS A 127 -14.42 16.05 -4.44
CA HIS A 127 -14.38 16.32 -5.88
C HIS A 127 -15.75 16.19 -6.57
N GLY A 128 -16.77 15.63 -5.86
CA GLY A 128 -18.11 15.41 -6.43
C GLY A 128 -18.11 14.49 -7.65
N VAL A 129 -17.26 13.46 -7.66
CA VAL A 129 -17.12 12.55 -8.81
C VAL A 129 -17.37 11.08 -8.44
N GLY A 130 -17.27 10.65 -7.19
CA GLY A 130 -17.29 9.24 -6.79
C GLY A 130 -18.48 8.46 -7.33
N ALA A 131 -19.72 8.93 -7.06
CA ALA A 131 -20.94 8.26 -7.51
C ALA A 131 -21.04 8.20 -9.04
N SER A 132 -20.69 9.27 -9.75
CA SER A 132 -20.71 9.33 -11.21
C SER A 132 -19.63 8.47 -11.84
N VAL A 133 -18.47 8.33 -11.19
CA VAL A 133 -17.38 7.43 -11.61
C VAL A 133 -17.79 5.97 -11.45
N VAL A 134 -18.40 5.58 -10.31
CA VAL A 134 -18.92 4.22 -10.12
C VAL A 134 -19.96 3.89 -11.19
N ASN A 135 -20.89 4.81 -11.46
CA ASN A 135 -21.88 4.65 -12.52
C ASN A 135 -21.23 4.46 -13.90
N ALA A 136 -20.27 5.30 -14.26
CA ALA A 136 -19.57 5.22 -15.55
C ALA A 136 -18.80 3.90 -15.74
N LEU A 137 -18.27 3.30 -14.66
CA LEU A 137 -17.44 2.09 -14.67
C LEU A 137 -18.23 0.81 -14.36
N SER A 138 -19.56 0.89 -14.35
CA SER A 138 -20.48 -0.24 -14.13
C SER A 138 -21.29 -0.54 -15.38
N THR A 139 -21.58 -1.83 -15.61
CA THR A 139 -22.53 -2.26 -16.67
C THR A 139 -23.96 -1.87 -16.29
N GLU A 140 -24.29 -2.02 -15.02
CA GLU A 140 -25.58 -1.63 -14.46
C GLU A 140 -25.40 -1.01 -13.09
N LEU A 141 -26.21 0.00 -12.80
CA LEU A 141 -26.30 0.62 -11.50
C LEU A 141 -27.75 1.02 -11.25
N ASP A 142 -28.26 0.71 -10.06
CA ASP A 142 -29.55 1.20 -9.61
C ASP A 142 -29.49 1.85 -8.22
N VAL A 143 -30.33 2.83 -8.01
CA VAL A 143 -30.39 3.61 -6.77
C VAL A 143 -31.82 3.64 -6.25
N LYS A 144 -31.96 3.32 -4.96
CA LYS A 144 -33.19 3.50 -4.20
C LYS A 144 -32.95 4.54 -3.12
N VAL A 145 -33.81 5.54 -3.05
CA VAL A 145 -33.73 6.60 -2.04
C VAL A 145 -35.04 6.61 -1.24
N ALA A 146 -34.93 6.35 0.06
CA ALA A 146 -36.05 6.54 0.99
C ALA A 146 -35.95 7.94 1.58
N ARG A 147 -36.96 8.80 1.28
CA ARG A 147 -36.99 10.20 1.71
C ARG A 147 -38.42 10.75 1.68
N GLN A 148 -38.80 11.56 2.67
CA GLN A 148 -40.10 12.25 2.73
C GLN A 148 -41.27 11.29 2.61
N GLY A 149 -41.22 10.12 3.26
CA GLY A 149 -42.28 9.10 3.25
C GLY A 149 -42.47 8.35 1.93
N LYS A 150 -41.50 8.46 1.01
CA LYS A 150 -41.53 7.81 -0.31
C LYS A 150 -40.18 7.12 -0.60
N ARG A 151 -40.27 6.04 -1.40
CA ARG A 151 -39.09 5.39 -1.98
C ARG A 151 -39.02 5.67 -3.46
N TYR A 152 -37.96 6.32 -3.87
CA TYR A 152 -37.63 6.64 -5.25
C TYR A 152 -36.67 5.59 -5.81
N TYR A 153 -36.77 5.35 -7.11
CA TYR A 153 -35.93 4.42 -7.85
C TYR A 153 -35.45 5.03 -9.15
N MET A 154 -34.22 4.81 -9.50
CA MET A 154 -33.59 5.18 -10.78
C MET A 154 -32.54 4.16 -11.15
N ASP A 155 -32.41 3.82 -12.44
CA ASP A 155 -31.44 2.88 -12.94
C ASP A 155 -30.66 3.43 -14.15
N PHE A 156 -29.44 2.90 -14.29
CA PHE A 156 -28.46 3.33 -15.28
C PHE A 156 -27.83 2.12 -15.97
N ASP A 157 -27.34 2.35 -17.18
CA ASP A 157 -26.64 1.39 -18.03
C ASP A 157 -25.37 2.06 -18.56
N HIS A 158 -24.17 1.56 -18.19
CA HIS A 158 -22.87 2.11 -18.58
C HIS A 158 -22.75 3.64 -18.37
N GLY A 159 -23.28 4.15 -17.26
CA GLY A 159 -23.28 5.57 -16.92
C GLY A 159 -24.46 6.37 -17.49
N HIS A 160 -25.28 5.82 -18.36
CA HIS A 160 -26.41 6.48 -18.98
C HIS A 160 -27.71 6.14 -18.26
N VAL A 161 -28.64 7.12 -18.20
CA VAL A 161 -29.95 6.90 -17.62
C VAL A 161 -30.72 5.86 -18.45
N LYS A 162 -31.12 4.76 -17.81
CA LYS A 162 -31.93 3.69 -18.41
C LYS A 162 -33.42 3.97 -18.24
N SER A 163 -33.80 4.33 -17.01
CA SER A 163 -35.17 4.77 -16.72
C SER A 163 -35.19 6.05 -15.89
N ALA A 164 -36.13 6.93 -16.19
CA ALA A 164 -36.34 8.14 -15.40
C ALA A 164 -36.71 7.78 -13.95
N MET A 165 -36.35 8.68 -13.02
CA MET A 165 -36.70 8.53 -11.62
C MET A 165 -38.18 8.34 -11.42
N LYS A 166 -38.58 7.33 -10.63
CA LYS A 166 -39.98 7.02 -10.31
C LYS A 166 -40.16 6.73 -8.82
N VAL A 167 -41.34 7.02 -8.30
CA VAL A 167 -41.75 6.56 -6.97
C VAL A 167 -42.20 5.10 -7.08
N ILE A 168 -41.60 4.24 -6.26
CA ILE A 168 -41.92 2.80 -6.23
C ILE A 168 -42.72 2.41 -4.98
N GLU A 169 -42.70 3.25 -3.94
CA GLU A 169 -43.38 3.01 -2.69
C GLU A 169 -43.74 4.36 -2.03
N GLU A 170 -44.92 4.45 -1.43
CA GLU A 170 -45.40 5.63 -0.69
C GLU A 170 -45.91 5.22 0.69
N GLY A 171 -45.88 6.15 1.63
CA GLY A 171 -46.35 5.91 3.01
C GLY A 171 -45.32 5.26 3.89
N LEU A 172 -44.05 5.42 3.58
CA LEU A 172 -42.93 4.96 4.46
C LEU A 172 -42.98 5.70 5.81
N PRO A 173 -42.65 5.02 6.90
CA PRO A 173 -42.43 5.66 8.20
C PRO A 173 -41.43 6.81 8.10
N GLU A 174 -41.56 7.86 8.90
CA GLU A 174 -40.57 8.97 8.95
C GLU A 174 -39.17 8.50 9.35
N THR A 175 -39.10 7.38 10.08
CA THR A 175 -37.83 6.74 10.50
C THR A 175 -37.16 5.99 9.36
N GLU A 176 -37.82 5.75 8.25
CA GLU A 176 -37.27 5.05 7.11
C GLU A 176 -36.71 6.04 6.09
N HIS A 177 -35.42 6.26 6.16
CA HIS A 177 -34.68 7.14 5.27
C HIS A 177 -33.32 6.52 4.90
N GLY A 178 -32.67 7.01 3.84
CA GLY A 178 -31.35 6.57 3.43
C GLY A 178 -31.25 6.32 1.92
N THR A 179 -30.07 5.88 1.52
CA THR A 179 -29.76 5.54 0.13
C THR A 179 -29.32 4.09 0.02
N THR A 180 -29.79 3.41 -1.01
CA THR A 180 -29.27 2.08 -1.39
C THR A 180 -28.78 2.19 -2.82
N VAL A 181 -27.50 1.85 -3.04
CA VAL A 181 -26.87 1.80 -4.36
C VAL A 181 -26.48 0.36 -4.64
N HIS A 182 -26.94 -0.15 -5.75
CA HIS A 182 -26.53 -1.44 -6.28
C HIS A 182 -25.79 -1.22 -7.59
N PHE A 183 -24.65 -1.87 -7.80
CA PHE A 183 -23.87 -1.72 -9.04
C PHE A 183 -23.08 -2.99 -9.37
N LYS A 184 -22.84 -3.19 -10.67
CA LYS A 184 -22.05 -4.29 -11.21
C LYS A 184 -20.90 -3.75 -12.03
N PRO A 185 -19.63 -4.05 -11.69
CA PRO A 185 -18.47 -3.52 -12.39
C PRO A 185 -18.43 -4.00 -13.84
N ASP A 186 -17.92 -3.15 -14.74
CA ASP A 186 -17.82 -3.43 -16.16
C ASP A 186 -16.57 -4.27 -16.49
N PRO A 187 -16.71 -5.51 -17.01
CA PRO A 187 -15.58 -6.38 -17.36
C PRO A 187 -14.77 -5.85 -18.55
N GLU A 188 -15.32 -4.93 -19.37
CA GLU A 188 -14.54 -4.28 -20.42
C GLU A 188 -13.50 -3.30 -19.86
N ILE A 189 -13.76 -2.74 -18.67
CA ILE A 189 -12.87 -1.85 -17.94
C ILE A 189 -11.94 -2.66 -17.02
N PHE A 190 -12.51 -3.55 -16.19
CA PHE A 190 -11.78 -4.37 -15.22
C PHE A 190 -11.44 -5.74 -15.83
N ARG A 191 -10.46 -5.73 -16.74
CA ARG A 191 -10.11 -6.93 -17.54
C ARG A 191 -9.32 -7.99 -16.75
N GLU A 192 -8.62 -7.59 -15.69
CA GLU A 192 -7.85 -8.50 -14.84
C GLU A 192 -8.77 -9.31 -13.93
N THR A 193 -9.75 -8.66 -13.31
CA THR A 193 -10.71 -9.30 -12.41
C THR A 193 -11.91 -8.40 -12.18
N THR A 194 -13.09 -9.03 -12.06
CA THR A 194 -14.32 -8.42 -11.53
C THR A 194 -14.73 -9.03 -10.20
N THR A 195 -13.89 -9.90 -9.63
CA THR A 195 -14.17 -10.60 -8.37
C THR A 195 -13.61 -9.82 -7.20
N TYR A 196 -14.46 -9.48 -6.25
CA TYR A 196 -14.07 -8.78 -5.02
C TYR A 196 -13.38 -9.71 -4.03
N ASN A 197 -12.29 -9.22 -3.42
CA ASN A 197 -11.65 -9.87 -2.29
C ASN A 197 -12.37 -9.43 -1.00
N ILE A 198 -13.09 -10.35 -0.38
CA ILE A 198 -13.88 -10.06 0.83
C ILE A 198 -13.02 -9.59 2.00
N LYS A 199 -11.78 -10.11 2.12
CA LYS A 199 -10.87 -9.69 3.18
C LYS A 199 -10.47 -8.21 3.03
N THR A 200 -10.13 -7.77 1.82
CA THR A 200 -9.78 -6.37 1.55
C THR A 200 -10.93 -5.42 1.91
N LEU A 201 -12.16 -5.76 1.51
CA LEU A 201 -13.34 -4.98 1.89
C LEU A 201 -13.58 -5.00 3.41
N THR A 202 -13.50 -6.17 4.04
CA THR A 202 -13.67 -6.35 5.48
C THR A 202 -12.69 -5.49 6.28
N ASP A 203 -11.40 -5.50 5.91
CA ASP A 203 -10.37 -4.74 6.60
C ASP A 203 -10.62 -3.23 6.47
N ARG A 204 -11.00 -2.75 5.30
CA ARG A 204 -11.32 -1.34 5.08
C ARG A 204 -12.59 -0.90 5.84
N LEU A 205 -13.64 -1.71 5.83
CA LEU A 205 -14.89 -1.39 6.55
C LEU A 205 -14.69 -1.39 8.07
N ARG A 206 -13.87 -2.30 8.60
CA ARG A 206 -13.46 -2.30 10.01
C ARG A 206 -12.71 -1.02 10.38
N GLU A 207 -11.76 -0.59 9.55
CA GLU A 207 -11.02 0.66 9.74
C GLU A 207 -11.97 1.87 9.79
N LEU A 208 -12.92 1.95 8.84
CA LEU A 208 -13.93 3.02 8.83
C LEU A 208 -14.82 3.01 10.08
N ALA A 209 -15.16 1.82 10.62
CA ALA A 209 -15.92 1.72 11.86
C ALA A 209 -15.11 2.19 13.08
N PHE A 210 -13.80 1.95 13.13
CA PHE A 210 -12.93 2.51 14.17
C PHE A 210 -12.82 4.04 14.09
N LEU A 211 -12.74 4.60 12.88
CA LEU A 211 -12.62 6.04 12.66
C LEU A 211 -13.91 6.83 12.95
N ASN A 212 -15.05 6.13 12.96
CA ASN A 212 -16.37 6.73 13.18
C ASN A 212 -17.05 6.09 14.41
N LYS A 213 -16.72 6.61 15.57
CA LYS A 213 -17.25 6.16 16.87
C LYS A 213 -18.77 6.02 16.83
N GLY A 214 -19.28 4.83 17.21
CA GLY A 214 -20.70 4.54 17.28
C GLY A 214 -21.38 4.20 15.94
N LEU A 215 -20.66 4.28 14.81
CA LEU A 215 -21.18 3.84 13.52
C LEU A 215 -21.12 2.31 13.43
N LYS A 216 -22.23 1.70 13.03
CA LYS A 216 -22.34 0.28 12.74
C LYS A 216 -22.13 0.02 11.25
N ILE A 217 -21.14 -0.78 10.89
CA ILE A 217 -20.91 -1.20 9.50
C ILE A 217 -21.01 -2.72 9.42
N THR A 218 -21.79 -3.23 8.48
CA THR A 218 -21.87 -4.67 8.21
C THR A 218 -21.40 -4.99 6.81
N ILE A 219 -20.81 -6.17 6.65
CA ILE A 219 -20.50 -6.75 5.34
C ILE A 219 -21.00 -8.19 5.30
N GLU A 220 -21.68 -8.55 4.23
CA GLU A 220 -22.18 -9.90 3.98
C GLU A 220 -21.74 -10.39 2.60
N ASP A 221 -21.19 -11.60 2.54
CA ASP A 221 -20.78 -12.23 1.28
C ASP A 221 -21.78 -13.33 0.93
N LEU A 222 -22.59 -13.12 -0.10
CA LEU A 222 -23.63 -14.04 -0.57
C LEU A 222 -23.15 -14.99 -1.68
N ARG A 223 -21.88 -14.96 -2.05
CA ARG A 223 -21.32 -15.80 -3.13
C ARG A 223 -21.15 -17.26 -2.70
N GLU A 224 -20.93 -17.49 -1.42
CA GLU A 224 -20.76 -18.83 -0.86
C GLU A 224 -22.00 -19.29 -0.08
N ILE A 225 -22.19 -20.60 0.07
CA ILE A 225 -23.39 -21.18 0.72
C ILE A 225 -23.47 -20.81 2.21
N ASP A 226 -22.33 -20.66 2.88
CA ASP A 226 -22.25 -20.37 4.32
C ASP A 226 -22.28 -18.87 4.65
N HIS A 227 -22.76 -18.02 3.76
CA HIS A 227 -22.99 -16.58 3.90
C HIS A 227 -22.24 -15.94 5.07
N GLU A 228 -20.99 -15.56 4.88
CA GLU A 228 -20.19 -14.92 5.93
C GLU A 228 -20.68 -13.48 6.17
N ARG A 229 -21.24 -13.20 7.36
CA ARG A 229 -21.62 -11.84 7.77
C ARG A 229 -20.73 -11.38 8.91
N LYS A 230 -20.16 -10.17 8.75
CA LYS A 230 -19.37 -9.49 9.79
C LYS A 230 -20.00 -8.14 10.14
N GLU A 231 -19.97 -7.81 11.43
CA GLU A 231 -20.46 -6.56 11.96
C GLU A 231 -19.33 -5.85 12.71
N PHE A 232 -19.18 -4.57 12.46
CA PHE A 232 -18.19 -3.69 13.09
C PHE A 232 -18.90 -2.53 13.77
N HIS A 233 -18.71 -2.40 15.08
CA HIS A 233 -19.26 -1.34 15.88
C HIS A 233 -18.34 -1.07 17.07
N TYR A 234 -17.72 0.12 17.13
CA TYR A 234 -16.70 0.45 18.11
C TYR A 234 -16.98 1.75 18.83
N GLU A 235 -17.47 1.65 20.07
CA GLU A 235 -17.75 2.81 20.93
C GLU A 235 -16.49 3.55 21.39
N GLY A 236 -15.33 2.91 21.42
CA GLY A 236 -14.05 3.50 21.77
C GLY A 236 -13.35 4.23 20.61
N GLY A 237 -13.88 4.12 19.40
CA GLY A 237 -13.32 4.78 18.23
C GLY A 237 -11.85 4.43 17.98
N ILE A 238 -10.99 5.44 17.74
CA ILE A 238 -9.57 5.22 17.46
C ILE A 238 -8.77 4.68 18.65
N ARG A 239 -9.31 4.73 19.88
CA ARG A 239 -8.69 4.06 21.04
C ARG A 239 -8.76 2.55 20.86
N HIS A 240 -9.95 2.00 20.56
CA HIS A 240 -10.13 0.59 20.25
C HIS A 240 -9.33 0.18 19.00
N TYR A 241 -9.09 1.13 18.07
CA TYR A 241 -8.24 0.84 16.92
C TYR A 241 -6.79 0.59 17.31
N VAL A 242 -6.22 1.39 18.21
CA VAL A 242 -4.87 1.16 18.74
C VAL A 242 -4.80 -0.13 19.55
N GLU A 243 -5.81 -0.44 20.37
CA GLU A 243 -5.92 -1.72 21.07
C GLU A 243 -5.91 -2.90 20.08
N TYR A 244 -6.72 -2.83 19.03
CA TYR A 244 -6.76 -3.84 17.96
C TYR A 244 -5.41 -3.99 17.23
N LEU A 245 -4.74 -2.89 16.91
CA LEU A 245 -3.42 -2.92 16.28
C LEU A 245 -2.36 -3.56 17.18
N ASN A 246 -2.53 -3.48 18.49
CA ASN A 246 -1.62 -4.02 19.50
C ASN A 246 -2.12 -5.32 20.14
N GLU A 247 -3.24 -5.90 19.70
CA GLU A 247 -3.84 -7.12 20.29
C GLU A 247 -2.81 -8.23 20.49
N ASP A 248 -1.89 -8.33 19.55
CA ASP A 248 -0.80 -9.28 19.58
C ASP A 248 0.53 -8.72 20.09
N GLN A 249 0.63 -7.52 20.61
CA GLN A 249 1.87 -6.89 21.07
C GLN A 249 1.95 -6.87 22.61
N ASN A 250 3.16 -6.86 23.15
CA ASN A 250 3.36 -6.60 24.56
C ASN A 250 3.35 -5.09 24.79
N VAL A 251 2.23 -4.57 25.28
CA VAL A 251 2.08 -3.15 25.57
C VAL A 251 2.78 -2.76 26.86
N LEU A 252 3.34 -1.55 26.92
CA LEU A 252 4.00 -1.02 28.13
C LEU A 252 2.99 -0.54 29.17
N PHE A 253 1.84 -0.08 28.73
CA PHE A 253 0.75 0.39 29.56
C PHE A 253 -0.59 0.19 28.86
N ASP A 254 -1.68 0.12 29.63
CA ASP A 254 -3.05 -0.03 29.16
C ASP A 254 -3.97 0.77 30.09
N PRO A 255 -4.96 1.52 29.57
CA PRO A 255 -5.37 1.65 28.17
C PRO A 255 -4.47 2.57 27.33
N PRO A 256 -4.68 2.62 25.97
CA PRO A 256 -4.03 3.59 25.10
C PRO A 256 -4.32 5.04 25.51
N ILE A 257 -3.33 5.91 25.37
CA ILE A 257 -3.49 7.35 25.57
C ILE A 257 -4.41 7.89 24.47
N TYR A 258 -5.39 8.71 24.85
CA TYR A 258 -6.31 9.34 23.93
C TYR A 258 -6.29 10.87 24.10
N VAL A 259 -6.18 11.56 23.00
CA VAL A 259 -6.16 13.01 22.87
C VAL A 259 -7.23 13.44 21.90
N GLU A 260 -8.07 14.39 22.29
CA GLU A 260 -9.07 15.01 21.43
C GLU A 260 -9.09 16.51 21.68
N GLY A 261 -9.26 17.28 20.61
CA GLY A 261 -9.43 18.73 20.72
C GLY A 261 -9.74 19.37 19.36
N LYS A 262 -10.01 20.67 19.42
CA LYS A 262 -10.37 21.46 18.24
C LYS A 262 -9.57 22.76 18.22
N GLU A 263 -9.02 23.09 17.05
CA GLU A 263 -8.36 24.37 16.76
C GLU A 263 -8.69 24.83 15.34
N ASN A 264 -9.14 26.08 15.19
CA ASN A 264 -9.49 26.70 13.89
C ASN A 264 -10.42 25.83 13.02
N ASP A 265 -11.49 25.30 13.63
CA ASP A 265 -12.45 24.37 13.02
C ASP A 265 -11.88 23.00 12.58
N ILE A 266 -10.62 22.73 12.84
CA ILE A 266 -10.00 21.42 12.67
C ILE A 266 -10.16 20.63 13.96
N THR A 267 -10.83 19.49 13.91
CA THR A 267 -10.88 18.54 15.02
C THR A 267 -9.70 17.58 14.88
N VAL A 268 -8.98 17.38 15.98
CA VAL A 268 -7.82 16.50 16.06
C VAL A 268 -8.10 15.41 17.08
N GLU A 269 -7.98 14.17 16.67
CA GLU A 269 -8.04 12.99 17.53
C GLU A 269 -6.74 12.20 17.36
N VAL A 270 -6.11 11.83 18.46
CA VAL A 270 -4.91 10.99 18.46
C VAL A 270 -5.07 9.92 19.53
N SER A 271 -4.83 8.68 19.17
CA SER A 271 -4.65 7.60 20.14
C SER A 271 -3.28 6.97 19.95
N LEU A 272 -2.60 6.66 21.06
CA LEU A 272 -1.26 6.09 21.00
C LEU A 272 -0.98 5.16 22.19
N GLN A 273 -0.11 4.19 21.95
CA GLN A 273 0.36 3.23 22.95
C GLN A 273 1.78 2.76 22.58
N TYR A 274 2.59 2.45 23.59
CA TYR A 274 3.93 1.91 23.36
C TYR A 274 3.97 0.41 23.62
N THR A 275 4.78 -0.27 22.84
CA THR A 275 5.03 -1.71 22.94
C THR A 275 6.53 -1.98 23.17
N ASP A 276 6.88 -3.21 23.48
CA ASP A 276 8.28 -3.64 23.56
C ASP A 276 8.96 -3.77 22.18
N SER A 277 8.23 -3.61 21.09
CA SER A 277 8.73 -3.64 19.72
C SER A 277 9.79 -2.56 19.45
N TYR A 278 10.62 -2.78 18.44
CA TYR A 278 11.61 -1.78 17.97
C TYR A 278 11.06 -0.88 16.86
N ARG A 279 9.82 -1.05 16.45
CA ARG A 279 9.21 -0.37 15.32
C ARG A 279 8.10 0.57 15.75
N SER A 280 7.89 1.59 14.93
CA SER A 280 6.71 2.42 15.01
C SER A 280 5.67 1.98 13.98
N ASN A 281 4.41 2.00 14.39
CA ASN A 281 3.24 1.84 13.53
C ASN A 281 2.39 3.11 13.66
N LEU A 282 2.47 3.99 12.67
CA LEU A 282 1.79 5.28 12.67
C LEU A 282 0.82 5.34 11.49
N LEU A 283 -0.46 5.33 11.80
CA LEU A 283 -1.54 5.49 10.83
C LEU A 283 -2.09 6.92 10.91
N THR A 284 -2.27 7.56 9.74
CA THR A 284 -2.73 8.95 9.68
C THR A 284 -3.90 9.10 8.74
N PHE A 285 -4.92 9.86 9.18
CA PHE A 285 -6.18 10.03 8.48
C PHE A 285 -6.60 11.50 8.43
N THR A 286 -7.21 11.87 7.32
CA THR A 286 -7.88 13.16 7.15
C THR A 286 -9.27 12.92 6.58
N ASN A 287 -10.33 13.31 7.31
CA ASN A 287 -11.73 13.07 6.93
C ASN A 287 -11.97 11.58 6.58
N ASN A 288 -11.45 10.67 7.41
CA ASN A 288 -11.51 9.21 7.25
C ASN A 288 -10.74 8.63 6.04
N ILE A 289 -10.00 9.46 5.31
CA ILE A 289 -9.13 9.03 4.21
C ILE A 289 -7.75 8.73 4.78
N HIS A 290 -7.24 7.54 4.51
CA HIS A 290 -5.90 7.13 4.93
C HIS A 290 -4.83 7.85 4.11
N THR A 291 -4.03 8.68 4.79
CA THR A 291 -2.91 9.41 4.19
C THR A 291 -1.62 8.60 4.36
N TYR A 292 -1.47 7.52 3.61
CA TYR A 292 -0.36 6.58 3.79
C TYR A 292 1.02 7.15 3.41
N GLU A 293 1.07 8.28 2.71
CA GLU A 293 2.29 9.07 2.49
C GLU A 293 2.45 10.17 3.54
N GLY A 294 1.59 10.18 4.57
CA GLY A 294 1.59 11.13 5.66
C GLY A 294 1.04 12.50 5.29
N GLY A 295 1.70 13.53 5.77
CA GLY A 295 1.32 14.91 5.50
C GLY A 295 1.64 15.85 6.65
N THR A 296 1.07 17.04 6.58
CA THR A 296 1.33 18.12 7.54
C THR A 296 0.84 17.79 8.95
N HIS A 297 -0.30 17.10 9.10
CA HIS A 297 -0.83 16.63 10.39
C HIS A 297 0.08 15.61 11.06
N GLU A 298 0.65 14.67 10.29
CA GLU A 298 1.65 13.74 10.78
C GLU A 298 2.92 14.46 11.24
N THR A 299 3.37 15.45 10.47
CA THR A 299 4.51 16.27 10.83
C THR A 299 4.26 17.01 12.13
N GLY A 300 3.06 17.60 12.32
CA GLY A 300 2.66 18.25 13.56
C GLY A 300 2.71 17.30 14.76
N PHE A 301 2.13 16.11 14.62
CA PHE A 301 2.17 15.08 15.65
C PHE A 301 3.60 14.67 16.03
N LYS A 302 4.44 14.33 15.03
CA LYS A 302 5.83 13.90 15.27
C LYS A 302 6.68 14.97 15.96
N MET A 303 6.49 16.23 15.58
CA MET A 303 7.18 17.38 16.20
C MET A 303 6.74 17.57 17.66
N ALA A 304 5.43 17.59 17.91
CA ALA A 304 4.87 17.75 19.25
C ALA A 304 5.28 16.60 20.19
N LEU A 305 5.18 15.35 19.73
CA LEU A 305 5.57 14.16 20.48
C LEU A 305 7.02 14.27 20.95
N THR A 306 7.93 14.57 20.01
CA THR A 306 9.37 14.66 20.32
C THR A 306 9.66 15.79 21.30
N ARG A 307 9.07 16.95 21.09
CA ARG A 307 9.24 18.12 21.95
C ARG A 307 8.72 17.88 23.35
N VAL A 308 7.48 17.42 23.50
CA VAL A 308 6.83 17.22 24.80
C VAL A 308 7.55 16.16 25.63
N ILE A 309 7.97 15.05 25.03
CA ILE A 309 8.73 14.00 25.73
C ILE A 309 10.07 14.53 26.25
N ASN A 310 10.83 15.27 25.43
CA ASN A 310 12.09 15.88 25.88
C ASN A 310 11.88 16.90 27.00
N ASP A 311 10.92 17.82 26.82
CA ASP A 311 10.61 18.86 27.79
C ASP A 311 10.20 18.27 29.14
N TYR A 312 9.32 17.28 29.15
CA TYR A 312 8.93 16.57 30.36
C TYR A 312 10.09 15.80 30.98
N GLY A 313 10.85 15.06 30.16
CA GLY A 313 12.00 14.25 30.61
C GLY A 313 13.05 15.09 31.32
N HIS A 314 13.36 16.29 30.83
CA HIS A 314 14.27 17.24 31.49
C HIS A 314 13.67 17.81 32.78
N LYS A 315 12.39 18.23 32.76
CA LYS A 315 11.72 18.79 33.94
C LYS A 315 11.57 17.77 35.09
N ALA A 316 11.29 16.51 34.72
CA ALA A 316 11.17 15.42 35.69
C ALA A 316 12.53 14.83 36.13
N GLY A 317 13.66 15.30 35.55
CA GLY A 317 15.01 14.79 35.87
C GLY A 317 15.30 13.38 35.39
N ILE A 318 14.49 12.84 34.47
CA ILE A 318 14.69 11.53 33.85
C ILE A 318 15.78 11.62 32.77
N LEU A 319 15.76 12.69 31.97
CA LEU A 319 16.79 13.03 31.01
C LEU A 319 17.82 13.97 31.65
N LYS A 320 19.10 13.71 31.40
CA LYS A 320 20.18 14.62 31.79
C LYS A 320 20.15 15.88 30.92
N SER A 321 20.72 16.99 31.41
CA SER A 321 20.73 18.27 30.68
C SER A 321 21.40 18.24 29.30
N ASN A 322 22.30 17.28 29.07
CA ASN A 322 22.98 17.06 27.79
C ASN A 322 22.42 15.88 26.98
N GLU A 323 21.34 15.28 27.42
CA GLU A 323 20.68 14.14 26.78
C GLU A 323 19.43 14.64 26.06
N THR A 324 19.31 14.37 24.76
CA THR A 324 18.13 14.72 23.95
C THR A 324 17.77 13.54 23.09
N LEU A 325 16.52 13.14 23.13
CA LEU A 325 15.97 12.07 22.30
C LEU A 325 15.62 12.62 20.93
N SER A 326 16.03 11.93 19.86
CA SER A 326 15.63 12.24 18.50
C SER A 326 14.18 11.80 18.23
N GLY A 327 13.61 12.28 17.11
CA GLY A 327 12.28 11.84 16.69
C GLY A 327 12.15 10.33 16.57
N ASP A 328 13.18 9.65 16.06
CA ASP A 328 13.18 8.20 15.93
C ASP A 328 13.27 7.49 17.27
N ASP A 329 14.08 8.02 18.20
CA ASP A 329 14.19 7.45 19.53
C ASP A 329 12.84 7.45 20.26
N VAL A 330 12.06 8.53 20.13
CA VAL A 330 10.73 8.63 20.78
C VAL A 330 9.63 7.87 20.07
N ARG A 331 9.82 7.48 18.81
CA ARG A 331 8.86 6.69 18.07
C ARG A 331 9.12 5.19 18.11
N GLU A 332 10.25 4.73 18.63
CA GLU A 332 10.52 3.29 18.73
C GLU A 332 9.50 2.61 19.65
N GLY A 333 8.83 1.59 19.12
CA GLY A 333 7.76 0.86 19.81
C GLY A 333 6.41 1.57 19.85
N LEU A 334 6.25 2.72 19.21
CA LEU A 334 5.02 3.48 19.17
C LEU A 334 4.02 2.88 18.18
N THR A 335 2.81 2.61 18.63
CA THR A 335 1.60 2.48 17.78
C THR A 335 0.75 3.72 17.98
N ALA A 336 0.41 4.44 16.93
CA ALA A 336 -0.43 5.62 17.00
C ALA A 336 -1.36 5.75 15.80
N VAL A 337 -2.56 6.25 16.05
CA VAL A 337 -3.56 6.64 15.05
C VAL A 337 -3.79 8.14 15.21
N VAL A 338 -3.55 8.91 14.15
CA VAL A 338 -3.79 10.35 14.06
C VAL A 338 -4.91 10.60 13.08
N SER A 339 -6.04 11.07 13.54
CA SER A 339 -7.22 11.38 12.72
C SER A 339 -7.57 12.86 12.87
N ILE A 340 -7.67 13.56 11.74
CA ILE A 340 -8.16 14.93 11.73
C ILE A 340 -9.41 15.08 10.88
N LYS A 341 -10.30 15.98 11.32
CA LYS A 341 -11.47 16.42 10.54
C LYS A 341 -11.23 17.87 10.14
N HIS A 342 -10.97 18.08 8.85
CA HIS A 342 -10.62 19.36 8.26
C HIS A 342 -11.73 19.84 7.33
N PRO A 343 -12.21 21.11 7.44
CA PRO A 343 -13.31 21.61 6.61
C PRO A 343 -12.94 21.72 5.12
N ASP A 344 -11.68 22.02 4.80
CA ASP A 344 -11.19 22.19 3.43
C ASP A 344 -9.80 21.53 3.25
N PRO A 345 -9.72 20.18 3.23
CA PRO A 345 -8.43 19.50 3.11
C PRO A 345 -7.87 19.57 1.69
N GLN A 346 -6.58 19.88 1.58
CA GLN A 346 -5.83 19.93 0.33
C GLN A 346 -4.85 18.77 0.27
N PHE A 347 -5.08 17.86 -0.67
CA PHE A 347 -4.23 16.69 -0.86
C PHE A 347 -3.28 16.85 -2.05
N GLU A 348 -2.11 16.21 -1.95
CA GLU A 348 -1.23 16.04 -3.09
C GLU A 348 -1.78 14.92 -4.00
N GLY A 349 -2.42 15.31 -5.12
CA GLY A 349 -2.96 14.39 -6.12
C GLY A 349 -4.38 13.85 -5.85
N GLN A 350 -4.94 13.18 -6.85
CA GLN A 350 -6.31 12.66 -6.85
C GLN A 350 -6.51 11.50 -5.89
N THR A 351 -5.48 10.70 -5.65
CA THR A 351 -5.51 9.53 -4.76
C THR A 351 -5.50 9.90 -3.27
N LYS A 352 -5.39 11.19 -2.93
CA LYS A 352 -5.48 11.75 -1.58
C LYS A 352 -4.50 11.14 -0.56
N THR A 353 -3.33 10.71 -1.02
CA THR A 353 -2.36 9.94 -0.24
C THR A 353 -1.61 10.78 0.79
N LYS A 354 -1.54 12.10 0.58
CA LYS A 354 -0.76 13.02 1.42
C LYS A 354 -1.47 14.35 1.59
N LEU A 355 -1.54 14.82 2.84
CA LEU A 355 -2.15 16.12 3.18
C LEU A 355 -1.14 17.26 3.09
N GLY A 356 -1.53 18.37 2.42
CA GLY A 356 -0.68 19.55 2.19
C GLY A 356 -0.96 20.76 3.10
N ASN A 357 -2.10 20.83 3.77
CA ASN A 357 -2.54 21.98 4.57
C ASN A 357 -1.58 22.37 5.70
N SER A 358 -1.07 23.59 5.72
CA SER A 358 -0.15 24.06 6.77
C SER A 358 -0.84 24.26 8.14
N ASP A 359 -2.11 24.65 8.16
CA ASP A 359 -2.92 24.82 9.37
C ASP A 359 -3.19 23.49 10.09
N ALA A 360 -3.32 22.38 9.36
CA ALA A 360 -3.43 21.04 9.94
C ALA A 360 -2.20 20.66 10.78
N ARG A 361 -0.99 21.08 10.37
CA ARG A 361 0.22 20.88 11.16
C ARG A 361 0.14 21.61 12.50
N THR A 362 -0.25 22.88 12.47
CA THR A 362 -0.33 23.73 13.66
C THR A 362 -1.41 23.23 14.62
N ALA A 363 -2.60 22.92 14.11
CA ALA A 363 -3.69 22.39 14.90
C ALA A 363 -3.32 21.07 15.59
N THR A 364 -2.70 20.14 14.86
CA THR A 364 -2.28 18.85 15.40
C THR A 364 -1.18 19.03 16.46
N ASP A 365 -0.17 19.87 16.21
CA ASP A 365 0.90 20.16 17.17
C ASP A 365 0.32 20.72 18.47
N HIS A 366 -0.50 21.77 18.40
CA HIS A 366 -1.01 22.45 19.59
C HIS A 366 -1.96 21.57 20.41
N VAL A 367 -2.97 20.97 19.76
CA VAL A 367 -3.95 20.11 20.45
C VAL A 367 -3.26 18.92 21.11
N PHE A 368 -2.38 18.25 20.38
CA PHE A 368 -1.67 17.10 20.90
C PHE A 368 -0.73 17.49 22.02
N ALA A 369 0.11 18.52 21.84
CA ALA A 369 1.08 18.93 22.85
C ALA A 369 0.43 19.33 24.17
N ALA A 370 -0.66 20.09 24.13
CA ALA A 370 -1.34 20.55 25.34
C ALA A 370 -1.91 19.38 26.17
N THR A 371 -2.60 18.46 25.50
CA THR A 371 -3.25 17.33 26.16
C THR A 371 -2.25 16.26 26.58
N PHE A 372 -1.28 15.95 25.72
CA PHE A 372 -0.25 14.95 26.01
C PHE A 372 0.67 15.39 27.16
N ASN A 373 1.06 16.68 27.22
CA ASN A 373 1.84 17.19 28.34
C ASN A 373 1.07 17.07 29.65
N ARG A 374 -0.25 17.35 29.69
CA ARG A 374 -1.09 17.13 30.83
C ARG A 374 -1.13 15.65 31.23
N PHE A 375 -1.30 14.75 30.28
CA PHE A 375 -1.28 13.32 30.54
C PHE A 375 0.02 12.88 31.22
N LEU A 376 1.19 13.30 30.72
CA LEU A 376 2.48 12.94 31.30
C LEU A 376 2.65 13.43 32.75
N LEU A 377 2.04 14.60 33.09
CA LEU A 377 2.04 15.12 34.45
C LEU A 377 1.11 14.34 35.39
N GLU A 378 -0.01 13.87 34.88
CA GLU A 378 -1.00 13.09 35.63
C GLU A 378 -0.59 11.61 35.78
N HIS A 379 0.24 11.09 34.85
CA HIS A 379 0.64 9.69 34.76
C HIS A 379 2.19 9.53 34.71
N PRO A 380 2.88 9.81 35.84
CA PRO A 380 4.34 9.85 35.87
C PRO A 380 5.01 8.48 35.63
N ASP A 381 4.33 7.37 35.92
CA ASP A 381 4.87 6.03 35.73
C ASP A 381 4.88 5.65 34.24
N GLU A 382 3.80 5.92 33.51
CA GLU A 382 3.71 5.74 32.06
C GLU A 382 4.68 6.70 31.35
N ALA A 383 4.76 7.96 31.79
CA ALA A 383 5.72 8.92 31.27
C ALA A 383 7.17 8.44 31.41
N ARG A 384 7.51 7.84 32.55
CA ARG A 384 8.83 7.23 32.77
C ARG A 384 9.08 6.08 31.81
N GLN A 385 8.13 5.15 31.64
CA GLN A 385 8.27 4.02 30.73
C GLN A 385 8.50 4.48 29.28
N ILE A 386 7.76 5.48 28.82
CA ILE A 386 7.91 6.08 27.48
C ILE A 386 9.32 6.65 27.30
N ILE A 387 9.81 7.43 28.27
CA ILE A 387 11.14 8.06 28.19
C ILE A 387 12.25 7.02 28.27
N GLU A 388 12.16 6.05 29.17
CA GLU A 388 13.15 4.96 29.29
C GLU A 388 13.24 4.12 28.01
N LYS A 389 12.10 3.85 27.34
CA LYS A 389 12.08 3.22 26.02
C LYS A 389 12.84 4.06 25.00
N GLY A 390 12.60 5.37 24.92
CA GLY A 390 13.33 6.30 24.06
C GLY A 390 14.83 6.39 24.40
N GLN A 391 15.21 6.36 25.67
CA GLN A 391 16.62 6.31 26.09
C GLN A 391 17.33 5.01 25.62
N LEU A 392 16.61 3.88 25.67
CA LEU A 392 17.13 2.60 25.19
C LEU A 392 17.36 2.66 23.67
N ALA A 393 16.41 3.18 22.90
CA ALA A 393 16.52 3.40 21.47
C ALA A 393 17.70 4.34 21.13
N SER A 394 17.85 5.45 21.85
CA SER A 394 18.95 6.42 21.68
C SER A 394 20.31 5.77 21.91
N LYS A 395 20.45 4.97 22.98
CA LYS A 395 21.69 4.23 23.25
C LYS A 395 22.03 3.26 22.12
N ALA A 396 21.05 2.52 21.63
CA ALA A 396 21.24 1.59 20.50
C ALA A 396 21.67 2.36 19.22
N ARG A 397 21.00 3.47 18.90
CA ARG A 397 21.35 4.32 17.75
C ARG A 397 22.77 4.90 17.85
N VAL A 398 23.16 5.42 19.01
CA VAL A 398 24.49 5.97 19.24
C VAL A 398 25.57 4.88 19.14
N ALA A 399 25.31 3.69 19.68
CA ALA A 399 26.21 2.54 19.53
C ALA A 399 26.39 2.13 18.07
N ALA A 400 25.28 2.08 17.31
CA ALA A 400 25.31 1.80 15.88
C ALA A 400 26.10 2.87 15.10
N LYS A 401 25.91 4.15 15.41
CA LYS A 401 26.67 5.25 14.79
C LYS A 401 28.17 5.14 15.06
N ARG A 402 28.56 4.85 16.30
CA ARG A 402 29.97 4.63 16.67
C ARG A 402 30.58 3.44 15.92
N ALA A 403 29.85 2.34 15.81
CA ALA A 403 30.30 1.18 15.03
C ALA A 403 30.55 1.53 13.57
N ARG A 404 29.66 2.33 12.95
CA ARG A 404 29.83 2.87 11.58
C ARG A 404 31.08 3.75 11.46
N GLU A 405 31.29 4.69 12.38
CA GLU A 405 32.42 5.61 12.33
C GLU A 405 33.77 4.87 12.48
N VAL A 406 33.82 3.84 13.34
CA VAL A 406 34.99 3.00 13.48
C VAL A 406 35.28 2.22 12.20
N THR A 407 34.25 1.68 11.56
CA THR A 407 34.39 0.98 10.28
C THR A 407 34.84 1.96 9.19
N ARG A 408 34.24 3.16 9.13
CA ARG A 408 34.57 4.21 8.14
C ARG A 408 35.97 4.79 8.33
N LYS A 409 36.46 4.91 9.58
CA LYS A 409 37.85 5.35 9.86
C LYS A 409 38.87 4.28 9.49
N LYS A 410 38.54 3.00 9.63
CA LYS A 410 39.38 1.89 9.14
C LYS A 410 39.42 1.84 7.61
N SER A 411 38.37 2.27 6.93
CA SER A 411 38.28 2.29 5.46
C SER A 411 38.80 3.58 4.81
N GLY A 412 39.06 4.64 5.57
CA GLY A 412 39.62 5.90 5.06
C GLY A 412 41.07 5.85 4.60
N LEU A 413 41.73 4.72 4.73
CA LEU A 413 43.10 4.46 4.24
C LEU A 413 43.17 3.53 3.01
N GLU A 414 42.00 3.04 2.54
CA GLU A 414 41.93 2.20 1.32
C GLU A 414 40.84 2.74 0.39
N ILE A 415 41.26 3.36 -0.72
CA ILE A 415 40.43 3.94 -1.80
C ILE A 415 39.84 2.83 -2.69
N SER A 416 39.26 1.78 -2.11
CA SER A 416 38.59 0.74 -2.88
C SER A 416 37.83 -0.23 -1.96
N ASN A 417 36.73 0.21 -1.35
CA ASN A 417 36.01 -0.69 -0.45
C ASN A 417 34.59 -1.04 -0.96
N LEU A 418 34.52 -1.49 -2.20
CA LEU A 418 33.47 -2.41 -2.60
C LEU A 418 33.64 -3.71 -1.80
N PRO A 419 32.55 -4.37 -1.34
CA PRO A 419 32.65 -5.64 -0.64
C PRO A 419 33.53 -6.60 -1.44
N GLY A 420 34.52 -7.27 -0.81
CA GLY A 420 35.42 -8.20 -1.51
C GLY A 420 34.69 -9.34 -2.25
N LYS A 421 33.39 -9.51 -1.99
CA LYS A 421 32.50 -10.46 -2.65
C LYS A 421 31.86 -9.91 -3.93
N LEU A 422 31.76 -8.58 -4.07
CA LEU A 422 31.11 -7.94 -5.22
C LEU A 422 31.98 -8.09 -6.48
N ALA A 423 31.41 -8.69 -7.51
CA ALA A 423 31.96 -8.59 -8.86
C ALA A 423 31.28 -7.44 -9.58
N ASP A 424 31.85 -6.23 -9.48
CA ASP A 424 31.27 -5.02 -10.03
C ASP A 424 31.30 -4.98 -11.57
N ASN A 425 30.42 -4.17 -12.16
CA ASN A 425 30.42 -3.86 -13.60
C ASN A 425 31.36 -2.68 -13.91
N THR A 426 31.65 -2.48 -15.18
CA THR A 426 32.58 -1.41 -15.61
C THR A 426 31.90 -0.09 -15.93
N SER A 427 30.60 -0.11 -16.28
CA SER A 427 29.81 1.10 -16.48
C SER A 427 29.69 1.90 -15.18
N LYS A 428 29.68 3.23 -15.30
CA LYS A 428 29.38 4.14 -14.19
C LYS A 428 27.99 4.79 -14.34
N ASP A 429 27.25 4.38 -15.34
CA ASP A 429 25.90 4.83 -15.56
C ASP A 429 24.91 3.92 -14.80
N PRO A 430 24.22 4.42 -13.76
CA PRO A 430 23.28 3.62 -12.98
C PRO A 430 22.08 3.13 -13.78
N GLU A 431 21.66 3.85 -14.83
CA GLU A 431 20.47 3.52 -15.61
C GLU A 431 20.61 2.21 -16.38
N ILE A 432 21.84 1.90 -16.84
CA ILE A 432 22.15 0.66 -17.55
C ILE A 432 22.78 -0.40 -16.64
N SER A 433 23.12 -0.05 -15.40
CA SER A 433 23.78 -0.93 -14.45
C SER A 433 22.78 -1.76 -13.66
N GLU A 434 23.06 -3.06 -13.56
CA GLU A 434 22.23 -4.06 -12.90
C GLU A 434 23.03 -4.76 -11.80
N LEU A 435 22.45 -4.94 -10.62
CA LEU A 435 23.01 -5.74 -9.54
C LEU A 435 22.20 -7.01 -9.33
N PHE A 436 22.82 -8.15 -9.59
CA PHE A 436 22.25 -9.46 -9.27
C PHE A 436 22.67 -9.86 -7.85
N ILE A 437 21.69 -10.09 -6.99
CA ILE A 437 21.85 -10.62 -5.65
C ILE A 437 21.62 -12.13 -5.76
N VAL A 438 22.69 -12.91 -5.58
CA VAL A 438 22.69 -14.36 -5.88
C VAL A 438 22.95 -15.13 -4.60
N GLU A 439 22.20 -16.21 -4.36
CA GLU A 439 22.46 -17.08 -3.24
C GLU A 439 23.67 -17.98 -3.47
N GLY A 440 24.54 -18.00 -2.46
CA GLY A 440 25.70 -18.89 -2.40
C GLY A 440 26.83 -18.56 -3.36
N ASP A 441 27.97 -19.17 -3.08
CA ASP A 441 29.18 -18.96 -3.87
C ASP A 441 29.17 -19.78 -5.18
N SER A 442 28.42 -20.89 -5.26
CA SER A 442 28.33 -21.75 -6.45
C SER A 442 27.59 -21.04 -7.59
N ALA A 443 26.31 -20.67 -7.37
CA ALA A 443 25.53 -19.92 -8.34
C ALA A 443 26.15 -18.56 -8.63
N GLY A 444 26.72 -17.89 -7.59
CA GLY A 444 27.50 -16.67 -7.75
C GLY A 444 28.73 -16.84 -8.65
N GLY A 445 29.35 -18.02 -8.67
CA GLY A 445 30.46 -18.37 -9.57
C GLY A 445 30.04 -18.47 -11.02
N SER A 446 28.97 -19.22 -11.33
CA SER A 446 28.39 -19.32 -12.66
C SER A 446 27.90 -17.97 -13.18
N ALA A 447 27.20 -17.18 -12.33
CA ALA A 447 26.74 -15.84 -12.67
C ALA A 447 27.90 -14.87 -12.99
N LYS A 448 29.00 -14.91 -12.22
CA LYS A 448 30.20 -14.10 -12.49
C LYS A 448 30.88 -14.44 -13.81
N GLN A 449 30.81 -15.70 -14.25
CA GLN A 449 31.37 -16.13 -15.52
C GLN A 449 30.44 -15.76 -16.69
N GLY A 450 29.13 -15.96 -16.55
CA GLY A 450 28.14 -15.73 -17.62
C GLY A 450 27.77 -14.27 -17.86
N ARG A 451 27.95 -13.37 -16.87
CA ARG A 451 27.45 -11.99 -16.91
C ARG A 451 28.05 -11.10 -18.02
N SER A 452 27.33 -10.08 -18.40
CA SER A 452 27.89 -8.92 -19.09
C SER A 452 28.72 -8.09 -18.11
N ARG A 453 30.05 -8.08 -18.27
CA ARG A 453 30.93 -7.29 -17.41
C ARG A 453 30.72 -5.77 -17.56
N LEU A 454 30.13 -5.33 -18.63
CA LEU A 454 29.87 -3.92 -18.88
C LEU A 454 28.78 -3.38 -17.97
N THR A 455 27.67 -4.10 -17.83
CA THR A 455 26.44 -3.59 -17.22
C THR A 455 25.97 -4.38 -15.99
N GLN A 456 26.50 -5.60 -15.76
CA GLN A 456 25.98 -6.49 -14.71
C GLN A 456 27.02 -6.72 -13.62
N ALA A 457 26.63 -6.40 -12.39
CA ALA A 457 27.35 -6.70 -11.17
C ALA A 457 26.73 -7.92 -10.45
N ILE A 458 27.55 -8.71 -9.76
CA ILE A 458 27.12 -9.89 -9.01
C ILE A 458 27.54 -9.75 -7.55
N LEU A 459 26.58 -9.83 -6.65
CA LEU A 459 26.78 -9.87 -5.21
C LEU A 459 26.27 -11.20 -4.65
N PRO A 460 27.15 -12.16 -4.37
CA PRO A 460 26.77 -13.39 -3.69
C PRO A 460 26.45 -13.09 -2.21
N ILE A 461 25.34 -13.63 -1.72
CA ILE A 461 24.97 -13.63 -0.31
C ILE A 461 25.07 -15.05 0.24
N ARG A 462 25.57 -15.21 1.47
CA ARG A 462 25.75 -16.52 2.08
C ARG A 462 24.59 -16.86 3.01
N GLY A 463 23.73 -17.78 2.54
CA GLY A 463 22.61 -18.29 3.33
C GLY A 463 21.56 -17.24 3.68
N LYS A 464 20.74 -17.54 4.67
CA LYS A 464 19.64 -16.67 5.11
C LYS A 464 20.18 -15.39 5.76
N ILE A 465 19.90 -14.24 5.19
CA ILE A 465 20.24 -12.95 5.79
C ILE A 465 19.45 -12.74 7.08
N LEU A 466 19.91 -11.81 7.91
CA LEU A 466 19.24 -11.46 9.16
C LEU A 466 17.79 -10.98 8.88
N ASN A 467 16.83 -11.57 9.59
CA ASN A 467 15.45 -11.07 9.56
C ASN A 467 15.37 -9.71 10.27
N VAL A 468 15.29 -8.64 9.48
CA VAL A 468 15.25 -7.27 9.99
C VAL A 468 13.92 -6.92 10.68
N GLU A 469 12.89 -7.74 10.54
CA GLU A 469 11.64 -7.59 11.27
C GLU A 469 11.80 -7.90 12.78
N LYS A 470 12.77 -8.75 13.12
CA LYS A 470 13.04 -9.22 14.49
C LYS A 470 14.30 -8.63 15.10
N ALA A 471 15.04 -7.80 14.36
CA ALA A 471 16.36 -7.35 14.77
C ALA A 471 16.38 -5.86 15.09
N THR A 472 17.16 -5.50 16.11
CA THR A 472 17.49 -4.11 16.40
C THR A 472 18.42 -3.53 15.32
N LEU A 473 18.37 -2.22 15.14
CA LEU A 473 19.15 -1.53 14.09
C LEU A 473 20.66 -1.79 14.21
N ASP A 474 21.21 -1.88 15.42
CA ASP A 474 22.61 -2.20 15.66
C ASP A 474 22.98 -3.60 15.16
N ARG A 475 22.11 -4.60 15.34
CA ARG A 475 22.30 -5.95 14.79
C ARG A 475 22.20 -5.97 13.27
N VAL A 476 21.26 -5.21 12.70
CA VAL A 476 21.13 -5.08 11.24
C VAL A 476 22.43 -4.54 10.65
N LEU A 477 23.00 -3.51 11.27
CA LEU A 477 24.25 -2.87 10.82
C LEU A 477 25.52 -3.68 11.14
N ALA A 478 25.46 -4.55 12.14
CA ALA A 478 26.56 -5.47 12.44
C ALA A 478 26.61 -6.67 11.47
N ASN A 479 25.52 -6.94 10.74
CA ASN A 479 25.45 -8.04 9.79
C ASN A 479 26.26 -7.75 8.52
N ASP A 480 27.23 -8.61 8.21
CA ASP A 480 28.16 -8.42 7.09
C ASP A 480 27.49 -8.46 5.72
N GLU A 481 26.47 -9.32 5.54
CA GLU A 481 25.75 -9.43 4.26
C GLU A 481 24.94 -8.17 3.99
N ILE A 482 24.23 -7.66 5.00
CA ILE A 482 23.44 -6.43 4.90
C ILE A 482 24.34 -5.21 4.66
N ARG A 483 25.47 -5.13 5.37
CA ARG A 483 26.46 -4.06 5.13
C ARG A 483 27.02 -4.09 3.72
N SER A 484 27.33 -5.29 3.23
CA SER A 484 27.82 -5.47 1.86
C SER A 484 26.82 -4.98 0.84
N LEU A 485 25.53 -5.26 1.06
CA LEU A 485 24.44 -4.80 0.18
C LEU A 485 24.31 -3.26 0.22
N PHE A 486 24.24 -2.65 1.41
CA PHE A 486 24.17 -1.19 1.55
C PHE A 486 25.37 -0.48 0.90
N THR A 487 26.56 -1.05 1.06
CA THR A 487 27.78 -0.50 0.46
C THR A 487 27.76 -0.62 -1.07
N ALA A 488 27.31 -1.74 -1.62
CA ALA A 488 27.20 -1.93 -3.05
C ALA A 488 26.19 -0.96 -3.69
N LEU A 489 25.04 -0.74 -3.04
CA LEU A 489 24.00 0.14 -3.54
C LEU A 489 24.35 1.64 -3.51
N GLY A 490 25.13 2.06 -2.52
CA GLY A 490 25.59 3.45 -2.39
C GLY A 490 24.55 4.46 -1.88
N THR A 491 23.29 4.05 -1.72
CA THR A 491 22.15 4.93 -1.37
C THR A 491 22.11 5.36 0.09
N GLY A 492 22.90 4.74 0.98
CA GLY A 492 22.62 4.81 2.40
C GLY A 492 21.41 3.96 2.78
N PHE A 493 20.80 4.20 3.95
CA PHE A 493 19.61 3.48 4.44
C PHE A 493 18.91 4.27 5.54
N GLY A 494 17.60 3.99 5.78
CA GLY A 494 16.78 4.71 6.75
C GLY A 494 16.73 6.21 6.43
N ASP A 495 16.97 7.07 7.42
CA ASP A 495 16.92 8.53 7.26
C ASP A 495 18.05 9.10 6.37
N ASP A 496 19.17 8.38 6.24
CA ASP A 496 20.30 8.76 5.37
C ASP A 496 20.11 8.25 3.91
N PHE A 497 18.97 7.64 3.60
CA PHE A 497 18.69 7.07 2.29
C PHE A 497 18.52 8.17 1.23
N ASP A 498 19.28 8.06 0.15
CA ASP A 498 19.23 8.99 -0.99
C ASP A 498 19.21 8.20 -2.30
N ILE A 499 18.05 8.12 -2.93
CA ILE A 499 17.84 7.37 -4.18
C ILE A 499 18.71 7.89 -5.33
N THR A 500 19.07 9.17 -5.32
CA THR A 500 19.89 9.76 -6.39
C THR A 500 21.34 9.26 -6.39
N LYS A 501 21.75 8.60 -5.30
CA LYS A 501 23.07 7.98 -5.16
C LYS A 501 23.10 6.49 -5.50
N ALA A 502 21.97 5.96 -6.00
CA ALA A 502 21.92 4.55 -6.36
C ALA A 502 22.93 4.21 -7.46
N ASN A 503 23.79 3.23 -7.20
CA ASN A 503 24.79 2.75 -8.18
C ASN A 503 24.15 1.90 -9.29
N TYR A 504 22.95 1.33 -9.04
CA TYR A 504 22.23 0.44 -9.95
C TYR A 504 20.75 0.78 -9.94
N HIS A 505 20.15 0.95 -11.13
CA HIS A 505 18.72 1.16 -11.29
C HIS A 505 17.94 -0.16 -11.51
N LYS A 506 18.64 -1.31 -11.51
CA LYS A 506 18.01 -2.64 -11.45
C LYS A 506 18.71 -3.50 -10.41
N LEU A 507 17.94 -3.90 -9.41
CA LEU A 507 18.31 -4.84 -8.36
C LEU A 507 17.55 -6.12 -8.62
N ILE A 508 18.25 -7.16 -9.01
CA ILE A 508 17.64 -8.42 -9.44
C ILE A 508 17.95 -9.48 -8.37
N ILE A 509 16.90 -9.88 -7.65
CA ILE A 509 16.96 -11.00 -6.70
C ILE A 509 16.94 -12.28 -7.53
N MET A 510 18.02 -13.03 -7.49
CA MET A 510 18.20 -14.27 -8.22
C MET A 510 18.50 -15.40 -7.23
N THR A 511 17.45 -16.08 -6.79
CA THR A 511 17.46 -17.20 -5.85
C THR A 511 16.93 -18.45 -6.52
N ASP A 512 17.23 -19.60 -5.96
CA ASP A 512 16.73 -20.88 -6.42
C ASP A 512 15.17 -20.94 -6.35
N ALA A 513 14.56 -21.90 -6.99
CA ALA A 513 13.11 -22.03 -7.01
C ALA A 513 12.54 -22.81 -5.79
N ASP A 514 13.38 -23.22 -4.86
CA ASP A 514 12.97 -24.02 -3.71
C ASP A 514 12.35 -23.18 -2.56
N VAL A 515 11.82 -23.87 -1.55
CA VAL A 515 11.11 -23.24 -0.41
C VAL A 515 12.06 -22.45 0.51
N ASP A 516 13.32 -22.86 0.63
CA ASP A 516 14.31 -22.16 1.46
C ASP A 516 14.69 -20.83 0.81
N ASP A 517 14.79 -20.78 -0.50
CA ASP A 517 15.10 -19.60 -1.28
C ASP A 517 13.93 -18.63 -1.43
N ALA A 518 12.71 -19.14 -1.44
CA ALA A 518 11.52 -18.31 -1.25
C ALA A 518 11.61 -17.52 0.07
N HIS A 519 12.18 -18.12 1.14
CA HIS A 519 12.41 -17.43 2.40
C HIS A 519 13.51 -16.35 2.27
N ILE A 520 14.62 -16.62 1.57
CA ILE A 520 15.69 -15.63 1.32
C ILE A 520 15.14 -14.44 0.53
N ARG A 521 14.36 -14.70 -0.51
CA ARG A 521 13.64 -13.67 -1.27
C ARG A 521 12.77 -12.80 -0.37
N THR A 522 11.99 -13.43 0.52
CA THR A 522 11.14 -12.71 1.48
C THR A 522 11.96 -11.88 2.47
N LEU A 523 13.10 -12.38 2.95
CA LEU A 523 14.01 -11.62 3.82
C LEU A 523 14.57 -10.38 3.11
N LEU A 524 15.00 -10.52 1.85
CA LEU A 524 15.47 -9.40 1.03
C LEU A 524 14.36 -8.36 0.76
N LEU A 525 13.16 -8.80 0.42
CA LEU A 525 12.02 -7.92 0.24
C LEU A 525 11.66 -7.18 1.54
N THR A 526 11.72 -7.86 2.69
CA THR A 526 11.54 -7.24 4.00
C THR A 526 12.59 -6.16 4.26
N LEU A 527 13.86 -6.43 3.93
CA LEU A 527 14.95 -5.47 4.06
C LEU A 527 14.73 -4.22 3.18
N PHE A 528 14.41 -4.42 1.90
CA PHE A 528 14.14 -3.31 0.97
C PHE A 528 12.92 -2.51 1.39
N TYR A 529 11.84 -3.17 1.77
CA TYR A 529 10.62 -2.50 2.21
C TYR A 529 10.86 -1.65 3.46
N ARG A 530 11.62 -2.15 4.44
CA ARG A 530 11.82 -1.49 5.72
C ARG A 530 12.87 -0.37 5.71
N PHE A 531 13.95 -0.54 4.96
CA PHE A 531 15.09 0.39 5.00
C PHE A 531 15.34 1.14 3.71
N MET A 532 14.75 0.70 2.59
CA MET A 532 15.03 1.20 1.26
C MET A 532 13.75 1.24 0.39
N LYS A 533 12.60 1.56 0.99
CA LYS A 533 11.28 1.60 0.34
C LYS A 533 11.29 2.37 -1.00
N PRO A 534 12.02 3.52 -1.14
CA PRO A 534 12.09 4.21 -2.43
C PRO A 534 12.68 3.38 -3.58
N MET A 535 13.51 2.34 -3.32
CA MET A 535 13.98 1.44 -4.39
C MET A 535 12.83 0.66 -5.03
N ILE A 536 11.82 0.28 -4.22
CA ILE A 536 10.62 -0.42 -4.71
C ILE A 536 9.72 0.57 -5.45
N THR A 537 9.44 1.72 -4.87
CA THR A 537 8.52 2.71 -5.46
C THR A 537 9.03 3.31 -6.76
N HIS A 538 10.36 3.46 -6.94
CA HIS A 538 10.97 3.82 -8.22
C HIS A 538 11.06 2.63 -9.20
N GLY A 539 10.69 1.43 -8.74
CA GLY A 539 10.65 0.24 -9.56
C GLY A 539 12.02 -0.32 -9.93
N TYR A 540 12.98 -0.19 -9.03
CA TYR A 540 14.34 -0.70 -9.23
C TYR A 540 14.53 -2.14 -8.77
N VAL A 541 13.55 -2.74 -8.06
CA VAL A 541 13.63 -4.10 -7.52
C VAL A 541 12.92 -5.09 -8.42
N TYR A 542 13.61 -6.17 -8.78
CA TYR A 542 13.12 -7.24 -9.65
C TYR A 542 13.44 -8.61 -9.04
N ILE A 543 12.66 -9.61 -9.44
CA ILE A 543 12.88 -11.03 -9.14
C ILE A 543 13.13 -11.73 -10.47
N ALA A 544 14.25 -12.42 -10.58
CA ALA A 544 14.54 -13.26 -11.73
C ALA A 544 13.67 -14.53 -11.71
N GLN A 545 13.22 -14.95 -12.88
CA GLN A 545 12.44 -16.18 -13.07
C GLN A 545 13.23 -17.14 -13.96
N PRO A 546 14.12 -17.98 -13.38
CA PRO A 546 14.81 -19.00 -14.14
C PRO A 546 13.84 -20.10 -14.57
N PRO A 547 14.11 -20.82 -15.68
CA PRO A 547 13.27 -21.91 -16.13
C PRO A 547 13.31 -23.10 -15.16
N LEU A 548 12.20 -23.82 -15.06
CA LEU A 548 12.07 -25.01 -14.22
C LEU A 548 12.65 -26.26 -14.89
N TYR A 549 12.61 -26.33 -16.23
CA TYR A 549 13.02 -27.51 -16.98
C TYR A 549 13.85 -27.15 -18.22
N GLN A 550 14.70 -28.09 -18.64
CA GLN A 550 15.28 -28.15 -19.96
C GLN A 550 14.82 -29.44 -20.62
N VAL A 551 14.26 -29.35 -21.82
CA VAL A 551 13.94 -30.50 -22.67
C VAL A 551 14.92 -30.54 -23.82
N ARG A 552 15.59 -31.68 -23.99
CA ARG A 552 16.56 -31.91 -25.06
C ARG A 552 16.18 -33.16 -25.89
N GLN A 553 16.15 -32.99 -27.19
CA GLN A 553 15.99 -34.13 -28.12
C GLN A 553 16.87 -33.92 -29.37
N GLY A 554 17.99 -34.61 -29.45
CA GLY A 554 18.99 -34.41 -30.49
C GLY A 554 19.56 -32.99 -30.47
N LYS A 555 19.27 -32.21 -31.54
CA LYS A 555 19.67 -30.78 -31.61
C LYS A 555 18.63 -29.82 -31.03
N PHE A 556 17.44 -30.33 -30.74
CA PHE A 556 16.40 -29.51 -30.11
C PHE A 556 16.69 -29.33 -28.61
N VAL A 557 16.77 -28.09 -28.18
CA VAL A 557 16.88 -27.71 -26.78
C VAL A 557 15.86 -26.61 -26.50
N LYS A 558 15.01 -26.78 -25.50
CA LYS A 558 14.05 -25.76 -25.06
C LYS A 558 14.04 -25.71 -23.56
N TYR A 559 14.08 -24.47 -23.02
CA TYR A 559 13.84 -24.17 -21.63
C TYR A 559 12.35 -23.93 -21.40
N ILE A 560 11.85 -24.30 -20.24
CA ILE A 560 10.42 -24.37 -19.93
C ILE A 560 10.16 -23.87 -18.52
N ASP A 561 9.15 -23.02 -18.37
CA ASP A 561 8.86 -22.27 -17.15
C ASP A 561 7.71 -22.87 -16.31
N SER A 562 6.91 -23.82 -16.90
CA SER A 562 5.77 -24.44 -16.19
C SER A 562 5.57 -25.91 -16.53
N ASP A 563 4.86 -26.64 -15.68
CA ASP A 563 4.50 -28.03 -15.90
C ASP A 563 3.56 -28.19 -17.11
N GLU A 564 2.63 -27.26 -17.31
CA GLU A 564 1.71 -27.27 -18.45
C GLU A 564 2.45 -27.10 -19.78
N GLU A 565 3.44 -26.21 -19.82
CA GLU A 565 4.28 -26.04 -21.02
C GLU A 565 5.14 -27.28 -21.28
N LEU A 566 5.63 -27.93 -20.21
CA LEU A 566 6.39 -29.18 -20.33
C LEU A 566 5.57 -30.27 -21.00
N GLU A 567 4.32 -30.48 -20.58
CA GLU A 567 3.43 -31.46 -21.18
C GLU A 567 3.16 -31.17 -22.67
N GLN A 568 2.92 -29.90 -23.00
CA GLN A 568 2.69 -29.48 -24.39
C GLN A 568 3.92 -29.73 -25.26
N VAL A 569 5.09 -29.37 -24.79
CA VAL A 569 6.35 -29.54 -25.53
C VAL A 569 6.68 -31.02 -25.73
N VAL A 570 6.60 -31.81 -24.65
CA VAL A 570 6.88 -33.26 -24.73
C VAL A 570 5.91 -33.97 -25.67
N SER A 571 4.62 -33.59 -25.63
CA SER A 571 3.59 -34.15 -26.52
C SER A 571 3.82 -33.81 -28.00
N SER A 572 4.49 -32.69 -28.30
CA SER A 572 4.80 -32.23 -29.65
C SER A 572 6.05 -32.90 -30.26
N LEU A 573 6.88 -33.54 -29.42
CA LEU A 573 8.14 -34.13 -29.85
C LEU A 573 7.96 -35.54 -30.40
N GLN A 574 8.93 -35.98 -31.22
CA GLN A 574 8.96 -37.31 -31.77
C GLN A 574 9.17 -38.36 -30.68
N PRO A 575 8.55 -39.56 -30.78
CA PRO A 575 8.73 -40.61 -29.77
C PRO A 575 10.15 -41.20 -29.74
N SER A 576 10.95 -40.99 -30.77
CA SER A 576 12.32 -41.51 -30.90
C SER A 576 13.25 -40.46 -31.57
N PRO A 577 14.44 -40.18 -31.00
CA PRO A 577 14.91 -40.61 -29.67
C PRO A 577 14.06 -40.00 -28.53
N LYS A 578 13.96 -40.72 -27.44
CA LYS A 578 13.19 -40.22 -26.27
C LYS A 578 13.77 -38.87 -25.79
N PRO A 579 12.94 -37.84 -25.52
CA PRO A 579 13.41 -36.58 -24.99
C PRO A 579 14.02 -36.77 -23.61
N VAL A 580 15.13 -36.07 -23.36
CA VAL A 580 15.76 -35.98 -22.06
C VAL A 580 15.20 -34.73 -21.40
N ILE A 581 14.60 -34.88 -20.22
CA ILE A 581 14.04 -33.80 -19.40
C ILE A 581 14.96 -33.64 -18.19
N GLN A 582 15.51 -32.45 -18.01
CA GLN A 582 16.25 -32.07 -16.85
C GLN A 582 15.40 -31.06 -16.07
N ARG A 583 15.11 -31.36 -14.80
CA ARG A 583 14.50 -30.42 -13.87
C ARG A 583 15.62 -29.69 -13.13
N TYR A 584 15.58 -28.37 -13.11
CA TYR A 584 16.48 -27.55 -12.33
C TYR A 584 15.92 -27.35 -10.92
N LYS A 585 16.63 -27.81 -9.91
CA LYS A 585 16.28 -27.57 -8.51
C LYS A 585 16.90 -26.29 -7.98
N GLY A 586 18.03 -25.86 -8.58
CA GLY A 586 18.70 -24.64 -8.22
C GLY A 586 19.60 -24.09 -9.31
N LEU A 587 19.92 -22.80 -9.21
CA LEU A 587 20.79 -22.07 -10.15
C LEU A 587 22.22 -22.62 -10.19
N GLY A 588 22.65 -23.29 -9.11
CA GLY A 588 23.95 -23.97 -9.05
C GLY A 588 24.07 -25.18 -9.96
N GLU A 589 22.95 -25.70 -10.50
CA GLU A 589 22.92 -26.79 -11.48
C GLU A 589 23.08 -26.29 -12.93
N MET A 590 22.98 -24.97 -13.13
CA MET A 590 23.20 -24.35 -14.44
C MET A 590 24.66 -23.96 -14.61
N ASP A 591 25.20 -24.24 -15.80
CA ASP A 591 26.48 -23.66 -16.19
C ASP A 591 26.34 -22.16 -16.55
N ALA A 592 27.48 -21.50 -16.78
CA ALA A 592 27.50 -20.06 -17.01
C ALA A 592 26.76 -19.63 -18.30
N GLU A 593 26.76 -20.48 -19.34
CA GLU A 593 26.11 -20.22 -20.62
C GLU A 593 24.61 -20.38 -20.49
N GLN A 594 24.14 -21.46 -19.85
CA GLN A 594 22.73 -21.70 -19.56
C GLN A 594 22.13 -20.57 -18.71
N LEU A 595 22.85 -20.15 -17.66
CA LEU A 595 22.39 -19.08 -16.78
C LEU A 595 22.31 -17.72 -17.51
N TRP A 596 23.26 -17.46 -18.40
CA TRP A 596 23.21 -16.31 -19.29
C TRP A 596 21.98 -16.35 -20.20
N GLU A 597 21.86 -17.40 -21.00
CA GLU A 597 20.81 -17.53 -22.03
C GLU A 597 19.40 -17.46 -21.47
N THR A 598 19.16 -17.96 -20.26
CA THR A 598 17.82 -18.09 -19.68
C THR A 598 17.45 -16.97 -18.71
N THR A 599 18.42 -16.48 -17.93
CA THR A 599 18.11 -15.67 -16.73
C THR A 599 18.80 -14.31 -16.70
N MET A 600 19.97 -14.16 -17.38
CA MET A 600 20.75 -12.93 -17.29
C MET A 600 20.75 -12.09 -18.56
N ASP A 601 20.55 -12.70 -19.74
CA ASP A 601 20.49 -11.98 -21.02
C ASP A 601 19.28 -11.05 -21.05
N PRO A 602 19.47 -9.72 -21.21
CA PRO A 602 18.37 -8.77 -21.27
C PRO A 602 17.32 -9.04 -22.35
N GLU A 603 17.68 -9.75 -23.44
CA GLU A 603 16.79 -10.04 -24.56
C GLU A 603 15.88 -11.27 -24.31
N ASN A 604 16.32 -12.22 -23.47
CA ASN A 604 15.66 -13.51 -23.31
C ASN A 604 15.10 -13.77 -21.91
N ARG A 605 15.59 -13.05 -20.89
CA ARG A 605 15.24 -13.28 -19.48
C ARG A 605 13.83 -12.82 -19.12
N HIS A 606 13.21 -13.50 -18.16
CA HIS A 606 11.98 -13.09 -17.52
C HIS A 606 12.26 -12.47 -16.14
N LEU A 607 11.82 -11.22 -15.93
CA LEU A 607 11.93 -10.50 -14.68
C LEU A 607 10.56 -10.06 -14.18
N LEU A 608 10.22 -10.42 -12.94
CA LEU A 608 9.06 -9.91 -12.24
C LEU A 608 9.46 -8.62 -11.52
N ARG A 609 8.90 -7.48 -11.91
CA ARG A 609 9.09 -6.20 -11.22
C ARG A 609 8.30 -6.18 -9.93
N VAL A 610 8.97 -5.92 -8.81
CA VAL A 610 8.33 -5.74 -7.52
C VAL A 610 7.61 -4.39 -7.49
N LYS A 611 6.31 -4.42 -7.23
CA LYS A 611 5.47 -3.24 -7.08
C LYS A 611 4.95 -3.15 -5.65
N LEU A 612 4.74 -1.94 -5.20
CA LEU A 612 4.08 -1.65 -3.94
C LEU A 612 2.69 -1.09 -4.27
N ASP A 613 1.76 -2.00 -4.58
CA ASP A 613 0.40 -1.63 -4.98
C ASP A 613 -0.45 -1.24 -3.75
N ASP A 614 -0.17 -1.85 -2.60
CA ASP A 614 -0.84 -1.59 -1.33
C ASP A 614 0.18 -1.55 -0.18
N ALA A 615 0.57 -0.33 0.21
CA ALA A 615 1.53 -0.12 1.31
C ALA A 615 0.94 -0.50 2.66
N GLU A 616 -0.36 -0.32 2.85
CA GLU A 616 -1.06 -0.68 4.09
C GLU A 616 -1.10 -2.18 4.28
N GLN A 617 -1.45 -2.92 3.22
CA GLN A 617 -1.44 -4.38 3.28
C GLN A 617 -0.02 -4.92 3.50
N ALA A 618 1.00 -4.32 2.88
CA ALA A 618 2.38 -4.69 3.12
C ALA A 618 2.80 -4.46 4.58
N ASP A 619 2.41 -3.35 5.19
CA ASP A 619 2.69 -3.06 6.60
C ASP A 619 2.00 -4.04 7.57
N LYS A 620 0.89 -4.65 7.18
CA LYS A 620 0.22 -5.74 7.94
C LYS A 620 0.87 -7.11 7.70
N ILE A 621 1.24 -7.42 6.45
CA ILE A 621 1.76 -8.73 6.06
C ILE A 621 3.18 -8.97 6.57
N PHE A 622 4.09 -8.00 6.46
CA PHE A 622 5.47 -8.19 6.90
C PHE A 622 5.59 -8.51 8.40
N PRO A 623 4.96 -7.79 9.35
CA PRO A 623 4.97 -8.18 10.76
C PRO A 623 4.33 -9.54 11.02
N MET A 624 3.25 -9.87 10.33
CA MET A 624 2.55 -11.15 10.48
C MET A 624 3.43 -12.32 10.04
N LEU A 625 4.03 -12.25 8.85
CA LEU A 625 4.85 -13.33 8.30
C LEU A 625 6.25 -13.39 8.91
N MET A 626 6.89 -12.24 9.12
CA MET A 626 8.30 -12.13 9.49
C MET A 626 8.52 -11.71 10.94
N GLY A 627 7.47 -11.31 11.67
CA GLY A 627 7.52 -10.87 13.05
C GLY A 627 7.82 -11.99 14.06
N THR A 628 7.90 -11.64 15.35
CA THR A 628 8.25 -12.57 16.43
C THR A 628 7.13 -13.54 16.78
N LYS A 629 5.86 -13.16 16.57
CA LYS A 629 4.70 -13.96 16.97
C LYS A 629 4.40 -15.08 15.98
N VAL A 630 4.13 -16.27 16.52
CA VAL A 630 3.86 -17.49 15.75
C VAL A 630 2.37 -17.61 15.41
N GLY A 631 1.47 -17.16 16.31
CA GLY A 631 0.02 -17.29 16.17
C GLY A 631 -0.51 -16.71 14.85
N PRO A 632 -0.34 -15.40 14.60
CA PRO A 632 -0.84 -14.76 13.37
C PRO A 632 -0.32 -15.41 12.08
N ARG A 633 0.95 -15.86 12.10
CA ARG A 633 1.54 -16.58 10.97
C ARG A 633 0.91 -17.94 10.73
N ARG A 634 0.67 -18.70 11.80
CA ARG A 634 -0.01 -20.00 11.73
C ARG A 634 -1.41 -19.84 11.19
N ASP A 635 -2.17 -18.89 11.73
CA ASP A 635 -3.55 -18.63 11.32
C ASP A 635 -3.60 -18.21 9.83
N PHE A 636 -2.63 -17.41 9.37
CA PHE A 636 -2.51 -17.08 7.96
C PHE A 636 -2.24 -18.31 7.08
N ILE A 637 -1.34 -19.20 7.52
CA ILE A 637 -1.02 -20.44 6.79
C ILE A 637 -2.25 -21.34 6.73
N GLU A 638 -2.96 -21.52 7.85
CA GLU A 638 -4.17 -22.36 7.93
C GLU A 638 -5.29 -21.82 7.02
N GLN A 639 -5.53 -20.52 7.03
CA GLN A 639 -6.54 -19.86 6.19
C GLN A 639 -6.23 -19.96 4.69
N ASN A 640 -4.96 -19.96 4.32
CA ASN A 640 -4.52 -19.97 2.92
C ASN A 640 -4.07 -21.35 2.42
N ALA A 641 -4.07 -22.38 3.28
CA ALA A 641 -3.62 -23.74 2.93
C ALA A 641 -4.39 -24.33 1.73
N LYS A 642 -5.66 -23.99 1.57
CA LYS A 642 -6.50 -24.45 0.46
C LYS A 642 -6.08 -23.90 -0.93
N PHE A 643 -5.27 -22.85 -0.97
CA PHE A 643 -4.78 -22.23 -2.20
C PHE A 643 -3.37 -22.70 -2.59
N VAL A 644 -2.77 -23.58 -1.81
CA VAL A 644 -1.45 -24.14 -2.11
C VAL A 644 -1.61 -25.27 -3.10
N GLU A 645 -1.18 -25.06 -4.33
CA GLU A 645 -1.28 -26.02 -5.44
C GLU A 645 -0.08 -26.97 -5.50
N ASN A 646 1.12 -26.52 -5.07
CA ASN A 646 2.34 -27.30 -5.12
C ASN A 646 3.00 -27.38 -3.74
N LEU A 647 2.78 -28.48 -3.03
CA LEU A 647 3.55 -28.85 -1.85
C LEU A 647 4.75 -29.69 -2.30
N ASP A 648 5.94 -29.19 -2.10
CA ASP A 648 7.17 -29.97 -2.22
C ASP A 648 7.27 -30.87 -0.95
N LEU A 649 6.76 -32.11 -1.07
CA LEU A 649 6.74 -33.11 -0.01
C LEU A 649 7.96 -34.03 -0.12
#